data_1e37370a6ccb9e71e53fbf9b2e978273
#
_entry.id   1e37370a6ccb9e71e53fbf9b2e978273
#
_cell.length_a   1.000
_cell.length_b   1.000
_cell.length_c   1.000
_cell.angle_alpha   90.00
_cell.angle_beta   90.00
_cell.angle_gamma   90.00
#
_symmetry.space_group_name_H-M   'P 1'
#
loop_
_entity.id
_entity.type
_entity.pdbx_description
1 polymer ?
#
loop_
_entity_poly.entity_id
_entity_poly.type
_entity_poly.pdbx_seq_one_letter_code
_entity_poly.pdbx_strand_id
1 'polypeptide(L)'
;MKKKNDETKEVIQRIHDYALEEIMGDRFASYAKEIIQDRALPDVRDGLKPVQRRILYGMYESKNTYDKKYRKSAKAVGEIMGNYHPHGDSSIYDAMVRMSQDWKMMTPYIDMHGNNGSMDGDSAAAMRYTEARLSKIAGELLKDIEKGTVNMAPNYDDTRVEPTVLPCKFPNLLVNGSTGISAGYATNIPTHNLGEVIDATVYRIDKPKCSFEEIFNIVKGPDFPTGGTIEGKKNIEEAYRTGKGKINVKCKYEIIKEKGVHQILITEIPYEVNKANLVKKINDIRIEKKIDGIVDARDETARGDLRIAIDLKKDANSELILNYLLKNTDMQISYSFNMIAIVNRRPKLVGLVDIIDAYIAHQKEVTIRKSKFDLEHAKARMHIVDGYLKAMSILDEVIACIRKSNNRMDAINNLVKEFEFTTEQATAIVDMKLYRLTNTDVVALEEERAKLEQIIEFLNSVLSNEKILFKQMKKELLDIKKEYATERKTVIKDEVSEIKIDAIDMIQKEDVIVVITKEGYIKRVSSRSYQSSKNEDTLLKDNDYVLGLYELNTLDTVLLFTNLGNYLYVPVHEIPDAKWKDLGKHISNIRTIKSEEKIIGCIPVTNFETSDIITIFTKNGMIKRTNLSEFKLQRYSKAVTCIKLKDDDEVVNAINSKNKEVLISTENGYGLWYDIEEVPISGIKASGVKSINLKDDIVVSGCLFNKNDEYIAVFTNKGTAKRIKLEEMEKSSRARRGLLLIREVKTNPYKIVKTFVINGRSKLGFMTSSDIDYIRSAEISINDRYSTGSSISKKKVLDVFEVKELISKEELEVLEEEEEVESIPKKDVSLKEIDDKIMTIDDFLDDFNMENW
;
A
#
# COMPACT_ATOMS: atom_id res chain seq x y z
N MET A 1 -7.91 -93.86 -7.66
CA MET A 1 -8.73 -92.66 -7.57
C MET A 1 -8.65 -92.11 -6.15
N LYS A 2 -7.82 -91.13 -5.87
CA LYS A 2 -7.80 -90.39 -4.61
C LYS A 2 -8.51 -89.04 -4.86
N LYS A 3 -9.62 -88.82 -4.16
CA LYS A 3 -10.33 -87.55 -4.11
C LYS A 3 -9.43 -86.50 -3.40
N LYS A 4 -9.06 -85.42 -4.09
CA LYS A 4 -8.55 -84.23 -3.44
C LYS A 4 -9.74 -83.55 -2.81
N ASN A 5 -9.71 -83.41 -1.50
CA ASN A 5 -10.57 -82.42 -0.80
C ASN A 5 -10.01 -81.06 -1.04
N ASP A 6 -10.72 -80.27 -1.80
CA ASP A 6 -10.57 -78.80 -1.89
C ASP A 6 -11.25 -78.24 -0.63
N GLU A 7 -10.43 -77.89 0.39
CA GLU A 7 -10.90 -77.06 1.48
C GLU A 7 -10.88 -75.57 0.98
N THR A 8 -12.05 -75.10 0.49
CA THR A 8 -12.31 -73.68 0.32
C THR A 8 -12.25 -73.03 1.71
N LYS A 9 -11.15 -72.36 2.01
CA LYS A 9 -11.09 -71.41 3.13
C LYS A 9 -12.12 -70.34 2.91
N GLU A 10 -13.25 -70.38 3.62
CA GLU A 10 -14.18 -69.24 3.73
C GLU A 10 -13.41 -68.06 4.31
N VAL A 11 -13.19 -67.04 3.49
CA VAL A 11 -12.72 -65.73 3.94
C VAL A 11 -13.88 -65.10 4.69
N ILE A 12 -13.85 -65.16 6.01
CA ILE A 12 -14.80 -64.48 6.87
C ILE A 12 -14.52 -62.97 6.69
N GLN A 13 -15.29 -62.32 5.86
CA GLN A 13 -15.31 -60.86 5.78
C GLN A 13 -15.93 -60.32 7.08
N ARG A 14 -15.11 -59.75 7.95
CA ARG A 14 -15.59 -58.94 9.08
C ARG A 14 -16.04 -57.59 8.54
N ILE A 15 -17.34 -57.42 8.35
CA ILE A 15 -17.96 -56.13 8.05
C ILE A 15 -18.07 -55.39 9.39
N HIS A 16 -17.42 -54.23 9.46
CA HIS A 16 -17.51 -53.31 10.59
C HIS A 16 -18.34 -52.13 10.15
N ASP A 17 -19.38 -51.79 10.87
CA ASP A 17 -20.16 -50.57 10.67
C ASP A 17 -19.44 -49.41 11.36
N TYR A 18 -18.99 -48.45 10.58
CA TYR A 18 -18.42 -47.19 11.05
C TYR A 18 -19.31 -46.02 10.67
N ALA A 19 -19.46 -45.07 11.58
CA ALA A 19 -20.11 -43.79 11.24
C ALA A 19 -19.30 -43.08 10.16
N LEU A 20 -19.99 -42.48 9.18
CA LEU A 20 -19.34 -41.75 8.10
C LEU A 20 -18.42 -40.63 8.65
N GLU A 21 -18.84 -39.99 9.75
CA GLU A 21 -18.08 -38.91 10.41
C GLU A 21 -16.76 -39.43 10.99
N GLU A 22 -16.73 -40.66 11.55
CA GLU A 22 -15.49 -41.28 12.07
C GLU A 22 -14.51 -41.56 10.91
N ILE A 23 -15.01 -42.16 9.83
CA ILE A 23 -14.21 -42.47 8.65
C ILE A 23 -13.65 -41.17 8.04
N MET A 24 -14.50 -40.16 7.88
CA MET A 24 -14.07 -38.86 7.37
C MET A 24 -13.03 -38.19 8.30
N GLY A 25 -13.26 -38.23 9.60
CA GLY A 25 -12.33 -37.68 10.60
C GLY A 25 -10.95 -38.34 10.53
N ASP A 26 -10.88 -39.68 10.51
CA ASP A 26 -9.63 -40.45 10.42
C ASP A 26 -8.89 -40.22 9.09
N ARG A 27 -9.64 -40.19 7.97
CA ARG A 27 -9.06 -39.94 6.65
C ARG A 27 -8.56 -38.49 6.53
N PHE A 28 -9.33 -37.53 7.06
CA PHE A 28 -8.90 -36.13 7.09
C PHE A 28 -7.67 -35.95 7.98
N ALA A 29 -7.60 -36.57 9.15
CA ALA A 29 -6.44 -36.50 10.02
C ALA A 29 -5.18 -37.08 9.36
N SER A 30 -5.33 -38.24 8.66
CA SER A 30 -4.23 -38.85 7.91
C SER A 30 -3.77 -37.96 6.75
N TYR A 31 -4.69 -37.39 5.99
CA TYR A 31 -4.41 -36.48 4.89
C TYR A 31 -3.78 -35.17 5.39
N ALA A 32 -4.32 -34.58 6.46
CA ALA A 32 -3.76 -33.39 7.09
C ALA A 32 -2.33 -33.61 7.57
N LYS A 33 -2.05 -34.76 8.18
CA LYS A 33 -0.70 -35.16 8.62
C LYS A 33 0.27 -35.23 7.43
N GLU A 34 -0.15 -35.87 6.33
CA GLU A 34 0.67 -35.96 5.10
C GLU A 34 0.98 -34.58 4.54
N ILE A 35 -0.04 -33.70 4.38
CA ILE A 35 0.16 -32.34 3.86
C ILE A 35 1.11 -31.52 4.77
N ILE A 36 1.01 -31.68 6.08
CA ILE A 36 1.84 -30.95 7.03
C ILE A 36 3.29 -31.46 6.97
N GLN A 37 3.50 -32.78 7.05
CA GLN A 37 4.83 -33.35 7.19
C GLN A 37 5.56 -33.53 5.86
N ASP A 38 4.82 -33.92 4.80
CA ASP A 38 5.42 -34.43 3.57
C ASP A 38 5.07 -33.66 2.31
N ARG A 39 4.52 -32.43 2.43
CA ARG A 39 4.16 -31.62 1.25
C ARG A 39 4.50 -30.13 1.35
N ALA A 40 3.89 -29.41 2.31
CA ALA A 40 3.83 -27.95 2.26
C ALA A 40 4.89 -27.22 3.07
N LEU A 41 5.40 -27.84 4.15
CA LEU A 41 6.33 -27.20 5.07
C LEU A 41 7.77 -27.67 4.83
N PRO A 42 8.77 -26.78 4.99
CA PRO A 42 10.18 -27.11 4.86
C PRO A 42 10.68 -27.85 6.12
N ASP A 43 11.67 -28.74 5.97
CA ASP A 43 12.45 -29.27 7.10
C ASP A 43 13.43 -28.18 7.58
N VAL A 44 13.55 -28.00 8.89
CA VAL A 44 14.41 -26.96 9.48
C VAL A 44 15.90 -27.17 9.16
N ARG A 45 16.33 -28.42 8.91
CA ARG A 45 17.73 -28.80 8.70
C ARG A 45 18.26 -28.43 7.31
N ASP A 46 17.47 -28.72 6.25
CA ASP A 46 17.86 -28.46 4.87
C ASP A 46 17.03 -27.38 4.17
N GLY A 47 15.95 -26.89 4.80
CA GLY A 47 15.10 -25.84 4.27
C GLY A 47 14.26 -26.22 3.06
N LEU A 48 14.16 -27.51 2.74
CA LEU A 48 13.52 -28.00 1.54
C LEU A 48 12.17 -28.66 1.83
N LYS A 49 11.23 -28.47 0.93
CA LYS A 49 10.03 -29.28 0.84
C LYS A 49 10.36 -30.64 0.20
N PRO A 50 9.58 -31.69 0.44
CA PRO A 50 9.85 -33.01 -0.15
C PRO A 50 9.99 -33.00 -1.68
N VAL A 51 9.12 -32.30 -2.40
CA VAL A 51 9.23 -32.19 -3.86
C VAL A 51 10.55 -31.56 -4.29
N GLN A 52 11.00 -30.50 -3.63
CA GLN A 52 12.27 -29.84 -3.94
C GLN A 52 13.45 -30.77 -3.69
N ARG A 53 13.46 -31.47 -2.55
CA ARG A 53 14.49 -32.44 -2.18
C ARG A 53 14.56 -33.56 -3.20
N ARG A 54 13.43 -34.12 -3.62
CA ARG A 54 13.33 -35.17 -4.64
C ARG A 54 13.81 -34.70 -6.03
N ILE A 55 13.53 -33.46 -6.41
CA ILE A 55 14.03 -32.87 -7.66
C ILE A 55 15.57 -32.81 -7.61
N LEU A 56 16.14 -32.24 -6.56
CA LEU A 56 17.59 -32.07 -6.44
C LEU A 56 18.29 -33.44 -6.39
N TYR A 57 17.78 -34.38 -5.60
CA TYR A 57 18.35 -35.72 -5.48
C TYR A 57 18.22 -36.52 -6.80
N GLY A 58 17.06 -36.53 -7.43
CA GLY A 58 16.85 -37.24 -8.70
C GLY A 58 17.72 -36.69 -9.85
N MET A 59 17.89 -35.38 -9.91
CA MET A 59 18.81 -34.78 -10.88
C MET A 59 20.27 -35.10 -10.58
N TYR A 60 20.65 -35.19 -9.30
CA TYR A 60 22.00 -35.60 -8.89
C TYR A 60 22.29 -37.06 -9.23
N GLU A 61 21.37 -37.99 -8.88
CA GLU A 61 21.51 -39.42 -9.15
C GLU A 61 21.60 -39.71 -10.66
N SER A 62 20.80 -38.98 -11.47
CA SER A 62 20.88 -39.05 -12.94
C SER A 62 22.12 -38.34 -13.53
N LYS A 63 23.01 -37.80 -12.70
CA LYS A 63 24.23 -37.08 -13.08
C LYS A 63 23.91 -35.86 -14.00
N ASN A 64 22.80 -35.15 -13.71
CA ASN A 64 22.43 -33.91 -14.38
C ASN A 64 22.95 -32.69 -13.59
N THR A 65 24.25 -32.61 -13.45
CA THR A 65 25.00 -31.65 -12.64
C THR A 65 25.54 -30.47 -13.48
N TYR A 66 25.98 -29.42 -12.81
CA TYR A 66 26.43 -28.14 -13.42
C TYR A 66 27.58 -28.32 -14.43
N ASP A 67 28.41 -29.35 -14.28
CA ASP A 67 29.56 -29.69 -15.13
C ASP A 67 29.16 -30.48 -16.41
N LYS A 68 27.88 -30.87 -16.52
CA LYS A 68 27.34 -31.60 -17.66
C LYS A 68 26.52 -30.72 -18.58
N LYS A 69 26.21 -31.23 -19.76
CA LYS A 69 25.35 -30.56 -20.73
C LYS A 69 23.92 -30.50 -20.18
N TYR A 70 23.21 -29.43 -20.56
CA TYR A 70 21.78 -29.31 -20.26
C TYR A 70 20.97 -30.48 -20.82
N ARG A 71 19.95 -30.88 -20.14
CA ARG A 71 18.99 -31.93 -20.58
C ARG A 71 17.59 -31.34 -20.64
N LYS A 72 16.74 -31.86 -21.53
CA LYS A 72 15.35 -31.48 -21.57
C LYS A 72 14.68 -31.61 -20.21
N SER A 73 13.97 -30.56 -19.76
CA SER A 73 13.28 -30.54 -18.47
C SER A 73 12.29 -31.69 -18.34
N ALA A 74 11.62 -32.06 -19.45
CA ALA A 74 10.69 -33.17 -19.50
C ALA A 74 11.36 -34.51 -19.13
N LYS A 75 12.66 -34.71 -19.43
CA LYS A 75 13.38 -35.93 -19.02
C LYS A 75 13.59 -35.95 -17.51
N ALA A 76 14.06 -34.83 -16.93
CA ALA A 76 14.24 -34.74 -15.48
C ALA A 76 12.91 -34.93 -14.72
N VAL A 77 11.82 -34.26 -15.18
CA VAL A 77 10.50 -34.40 -14.60
C VAL A 77 10.00 -35.85 -14.65
N GLY A 78 10.15 -36.53 -15.80
CA GLY A 78 9.78 -37.93 -15.95
C GLY A 78 10.53 -38.87 -15.05
N GLU A 79 11.86 -38.69 -14.89
CA GLU A 79 12.71 -39.47 -13.99
C GLU A 79 12.30 -39.29 -12.51
N ILE A 80 12.00 -38.05 -12.11
CA ILE A 80 11.59 -37.69 -10.74
C ILE A 80 10.20 -38.27 -10.43
N MET A 81 9.25 -38.10 -11.36
CA MET A 81 7.89 -38.61 -11.23
C MET A 81 7.85 -40.13 -11.12
N GLY A 82 8.61 -40.82 -11.97
CA GLY A 82 8.64 -42.26 -12.00
C GLY A 82 9.37 -42.92 -10.86
N ASN A 83 10.35 -42.22 -10.24
CA ASN A 83 11.20 -42.86 -9.23
C ASN A 83 10.98 -42.36 -7.79
N TYR A 84 10.49 -41.10 -7.62
CA TYR A 84 10.48 -40.46 -6.29
C TYR A 84 9.19 -39.75 -5.92
N HIS A 85 8.55 -39.07 -6.88
CA HIS A 85 7.41 -38.17 -6.58
C HIS A 85 6.17 -38.54 -7.41
N PRO A 86 5.31 -39.44 -6.95
CA PRO A 86 4.17 -39.98 -7.71
C PRO A 86 3.00 -38.98 -7.76
N HIS A 87 3.25 -37.80 -8.28
CA HIS A 87 2.29 -36.70 -8.46
C HIS A 87 2.36 -36.13 -9.89
N GLY A 88 1.43 -35.23 -10.22
CA GLY A 88 1.36 -34.65 -11.57
C GLY A 88 2.68 -33.97 -12.00
N ASP A 89 3.03 -34.18 -13.27
CA ASP A 89 4.25 -33.65 -13.90
C ASP A 89 4.33 -32.13 -13.84
N SER A 90 3.19 -31.43 -13.96
CA SER A 90 3.12 -29.97 -13.87
C SER A 90 3.58 -29.47 -12.50
N SER A 91 3.19 -30.13 -11.41
CA SER A 91 3.61 -29.71 -10.06
C SER A 91 5.13 -29.84 -9.83
N ILE A 92 5.74 -30.89 -10.41
CA ILE A 92 7.20 -31.09 -10.38
C ILE A 92 7.91 -30.03 -11.23
N TYR A 93 7.38 -29.79 -12.44
CA TYR A 93 7.94 -28.80 -13.35
C TYR A 93 7.86 -27.37 -12.79
N ASP A 94 6.71 -26.98 -12.24
CA ASP A 94 6.55 -25.66 -11.63
C ASP A 94 7.49 -25.45 -10.43
N ALA A 95 7.69 -26.49 -9.62
CA ALA A 95 8.68 -26.42 -8.54
C ALA A 95 10.10 -26.27 -9.07
N MET A 96 10.45 -26.99 -10.16
CA MET A 96 11.75 -26.91 -10.81
C MET A 96 11.96 -25.53 -11.45
N VAL A 97 10.96 -24.98 -12.12
CA VAL A 97 10.97 -23.60 -12.68
C VAL A 97 11.20 -22.59 -11.58
N ARG A 98 10.42 -22.66 -10.47
CA ARG A 98 10.58 -21.72 -9.35
C ARG A 98 12.00 -21.76 -8.77
N MET A 99 12.62 -22.93 -8.70
CA MET A 99 14.02 -23.08 -8.24
C MET A 99 15.06 -22.56 -9.23
N SER A 100 14.69 -22.16 -10.46
CA SER A 100 15.56 -21.54 -11.44
C SER A 100 15.42 -20.02 -11.51
N GLN A 101 14.40 -19.42 -10.84
CA GLN A 101 14.07 -18.00 -10.94
C GLN A 101 14.90 -17.18 -9.96
N ASP A 102 15.78 -16.33 -10.47
CA ASP A 102 16.66 -15.46 -9.69
C ASP A 102 15.94 -14.30 -8.98
N TRP A 103 14.71 -13.97 -9.41
CA TRP A 103 13.81 -13.04 -8.71
C TRP A 103 12.96 -13.68 -7.61
N LYS A 104 13.02 -15.01 -7.48
CA LYS A 104 12.32 -15.78 -6.44
C LYS A 104 13.26 -16.36 -5.39
N MET A 105 14.49 -16.65 -5.75
CA MET A 105 15.49 -17.30 -4.90
C MET A 105 16.77 -16.47 -4.83
N MET A 106 17.34 -16.35 -3.63
CA MET A 106 18.66 -15.71 -3.47
C MET A 106 19.77 -16.53 -4.13
N THR A 107 19.65 -17.85 -4.07
CA THR A 107 20.58 -18.78 -4.69
C THR A 107 19.80 -19.83 -5.49
N PRO A 108 19.56 -19.64 -6.79
CA PRO A 108 18.86 -20.61 -7.62
C PRO A 108 19.58 -21.97 -7.67
N TYR A 109 18.82 -23.06 -7.57
CA TYR A 109 19.35 -24.41 -7.59
C TYR A 109 19.34 -25.06 -8.95
N ILE A 110 18.48 -24.56 -9.83
CA ILE A 110 18.35 -25.06 -11.19
C ILE A 110 18.88 -24.00 -12.15
N ASP A 111 19.80 -24.42 -13.00
CA ASP A 111 20.28 -23.66 -14.12
C ASP A 111 19.44 -24.07 -15.34
N MET A 112 18.65 -23.15 -15.90
CA MET A 112 17.64 -23.44 -16.92
C MET A 112 17.88 -22.60 -18.18
N HIS A 113 17.86 -23.27 -19.32
CA HIS A 113 17.81 -22.64 -20.64
C HIS A 113 16.39 -22.61 -21.19
N GLY A 114 16.02 -21.50 -21.79
CA GLY A 114 14.70 -21.25 -22.35
C GLY A 114 13.88 -20.30 -21.49
N ASN A 115 12.61 -20.14 -21.83
CA ASN A 115 11.72 -19.26 -21.05
C ASN A 115 11.28 -19.96 -19.76
N ASN A 116 11.79 -19.46 -18.64
CA ASN A 116 11.42 -19.91 -17.28
C ASN A 116 10.46 -18.94 -16.56
N GLY A 117 9.70 -18.13 -17.34
CA GLY A 117 8.79 -17.11 -16.81
C GLY A 117 9.43 -15.74 -16.67
N SER A 118 8.69 -14.80 -16.16
CA SER A 118 9.15 -13.43 -15.92
C SER A 118 8.57 -12.83 -14.64
N MET A 119 9.08 -11.65 -14.23
CA MET A 119 8.51 -10.84 -13.16
C MET A 119 7.15 -10.23 -13.53
N ASP A 120 6.78 -10.26 -14.82
CA ASP A 120 5.45 -9.85 -15.31
C ASP A 120 4.37 -10.89 -15.07
N GLY A 121 4.77 -12.05 -14.53
CA GLY A 121 3.86 -13.16 -14.25
C GLY A 121 3.62 -14.08 -15.44
N ASP A 122 4.43 -13.97 -16.48
CA ASP A 122 4.40 -14.92 -17.59
C ASP A 122 4.77 -16.31 -17.11
N SER A 123 4.05 -17.30 -17.60
CA SER A 123 4.35 -18.69 -17.33
C SER A 123 5.58 -19.16 -18.08
N ALA A 124 6.30 -20.12 -17.49
CA ALA A 124 7.39 -20.78 -18.19
C ALA A 124 6.88 -21.50 -19.44
N ALA A 125 7.75 -21.64 -20.42
CA ALA A 125 7.47 -22.48 -21.59
C ALA A 125 7.28 -23.94 -21.15
N ALA A 126 6.52 -24.72 -21.92
CA ALA A 126 6.29 -26.12 -21.60
C ALA A 126 7.64 -26.89 -21.49
N MET A 127 7.71 -27.87 -20.59
CA MET A 127 8.95 -28.63 -20.24
C MET A 127 9.66 -29.30 -21.42
N ARG A 128 8.99 -29.52 -22.54
CA ARG A 128 9.59 -30.06 -23.77
C ARG A 128 10.47 -29.02 -24.49
N TYR A 129 10.29 -27.72 -24.24
CA TYR A 129 11.07 -26.64 -24.84
C TYR A 129 12.23 -26.19 -23.96
N THR A 130 12.10 -26.28 -22.64
CA THR A 130 13.15 -25.88 -21.71
C THR A 130 14.18 -26.99 -21.48
N GLU A 131 15.39 -26.59 -21.07
CA GLU A 131 16.45 -27.49 -20.66
C GLU A 131 16.97 -27.07 -19.30
N ALA A 132 17.32 -28.04 -18.46
CA ALA A 132 17.73 -27.79 -17.08
C ALA A 132 18.89 -28.69 -16.65
N ARG A 133 19.65 -28.21 -15.68
CA ARG A 133 20.65 -28.94 -14.91
C ARG A 133 20.75 -28.34 -13.52
N LEU A 134 21.39 -29.05 -12.58
CA LEU A 134 21.70 -28.48 -11.28
C LEU A 134 22.69 -27.30 -11.44
N SER A 135 22.47 -26.24 -10.68
CA SER A 135 23.45 -25.15 -10.56
C SER A 135 24.65 -25.57 -9.71
N LYS A 136 25.74 -24.79 -9.74
CA LYS A 136 26.94 -25.11 -8.97
C LYS A 136 26.70 -25.13 -7.47
N ILE A 137 25.92 -24.17 -6.92
CA ILE A 137 25.62 -24.09 -5.50
C ILE A 137 24.68 -25.22 -5.05
N ALA A 138 23.83 -25.77 -5.93
CA ALA A 138 23.01 -26.95 -5.61
C ALA A 138 23.88 -28.17 -5.26
N GLY A 139 25.10 -28.22 -5.82
CA GLY A 139 26.08 -29.26 -5.44
C GLY A 139 26.46 -29.22 -3.96
N GLU A 140 26.49 -28.05 -3.32
CA GLU A 140 26.79 -27.91 -1.88
C GLU A 140 25.65 -28.43 -0.98
N LEU A 141 24.41 -28.53 -1.49
CA LEU A 141 23.31 -29.18 -0.74
C LEU A 141 23.44 -30.71 -0.73
N LEU A 142 24.04 -31.28 -1.77
CA LEU A 142 24.12 -32.74 -2.03
C LEU A 142 25.49 -33.32 -1.70
N LYS A 143 26.49 -32.49 -1.43
CA LYS A 143 27.87 -32.90 -1.21
C LYS A 143 28.04 -33.92 -0.13
N ASP A 144 28.79 -34.98 -0.41
CA ASP A 144 29.06 -36.11 0.49
C ASP A 144 27.82 -36.97 0.82
N ILE A 145 26.73 -36.93 0.04
CA ILE A 145 25.50 -37.74 0.30
C ILE A 145 25.79 -39.23 0.18
N GLU A 146 26.68 -39.64 -0.73
CA GLU A 146 27.11 -41.00 -0.96
C GLU A 146 27.92 -41.61 0.22
N LYS A 147 28.37 -40.74 1.13
CA LYS A 147 29.13 -41.18 2.32
C LYS A 147 28.23 -41.51 3.53
N GLY A 148 26.95 -41.75 3.30
CA GLY A 148 26.02 -42.11 4.36
C GLY A 148 25.80 -40.97 5.40
N THR A 149 26.01 -39.73 5.00
CA THR A 149 25.93 -38.55 5.88
C THR A 149 24.53 -38.28 6.39
N VAL A 150 23.50 -38.75 5.70
CA VAL A 150 22.07 -38.59 6.03
C VAL A 150 21.37 -39.94 6.00
N ASN A 151 20.19 -39.99 6.63
CA ASN A 151 19.38 -41.20 6.61
C ASN A 151 18.64 -41.30 5.27
N MET A 152 18.63 -42.53 4.72
CA MET A 152 17.89 -42.90 3.54
C MET A 152 16.59 -43.60 3.94
N ALA A 153 15.55 -43.44 3.18
CA ALA A 153 14.27 -44.14 3.33
C ALA A 153 13.88 -44.75 1.97
N PRO A 154 13.10 -45.85 1.97
CA PRO A 154 12.51 -46.34 0.73
C PRO A 154 11.66 -45.26 0.04
N ASN A 155 11.65 -45.28 -1.29
CA ASN A 155 10.75 -44.48 -2.08
C ASN A 155 9.30 -45.02 -2.02
N TYR A 156 8.36 -44.44 -2.74
CA TYR A 156 6.92 -44.74 -2.67
C TYR A 156 6.57 -46.19 -3.08
N ASP A 157 7.43 -46.90 -3.85
CA ASP A 157 7.22 -48.25 -4.34
C ASP A 157 8.27 -49.27 -3.85
N ASP A 158 9.11 -48.88 -2.90
CA ASP A 158 10.20 -49.71 -2.28
C ASP A 158 11.27 -50.19 -3.28
N THR A 159 11.31 -49.62 -4.50
CA THR A 159 12.28 -50.00 -5.55
C THR A 159 13.59 -49.26 -5.43
N ARG A 160 13.59 -48.08 -4.82
CA ARG A 160 14.77 -47.21 -4.62
C ARG A 160 14.78 -46.61 -3.22
N VAL A 161 15.83 -45.91 -2.93
CA VAL A 161 15.97 -45.14 -1.68
C VAL A 161 16.09 -43.66 -1.98
N GLU A 162 15.51 -42.82 -1.12
CA GLU A 162 15.60 -41.38 -1.17
C GLU A 162 16.10 -40.81 0.16
N PRO A 163 16.79 -39.67 0.18
CA PRO A 163 17.24 -39.06 1.41
C PRO A 163 16.08 -38.40 2.16
N THR A 164 16.02 -38.63 3.48
CA THR A 164 15.03 -37.96 4.33
C THR A 164 15.32 -36.48 4.50
N VAL A 165 16.56 -36.05 4.36
CA VAL A 165 17.10 -34.69 4.43
C VAL A 165 18.40 -34.64 3.63
N LEU A 166 18.76 -33.50 3.06
CA LEU A 166 20.06 -33.37 2.38
C LEU A 166 21.18 -32.95 3.35
N PRO A 167 22.45 -33.24 3.02
CA PRO A 167 23.61 -32.86 3.84
C PRO A 167 23.70 -31.34 4.06
N CYS A 168 23.40 -30.52 3.04
CA CYS A 168 23.18 -29.08 3.08
C CYS A 168 24.29 -28.28 3.76
N LYS A 169 25.39 -27.98 3.03
CA LYS A 169 26.61 -27.34 3.58
C LYS A 169 26.46 -25.88 4.01
N PHE A 170 25.28 -25.24 3.85
CA PHE A 170 24.99 -23.89 4.32
C PHE A 170 23.53 -23.79 4.83
N PRO A 171 23.18 -22.80 5.67
CA PRO A 171 21.84 -22.68 6.29
C PRO A 171 20.76 -22.27 5.27
N ASN A 172 20.37 -23.20 4.42
CA ASN A 172 19.51 -22.98 3.27
C ASN A 172 18.13 -22.41 3.61
N LEU A 173 17.52 -22.84 4.72
CA LEU A 173 16.20 -22.33 5.12
C LEU A 173 16.18 -20.82 5.29
N LEU A 174 17.25 -20.24 5.81
CA LEU A 174 17.36 -18.77 5.92
C LEU A 174 17.71 -18.14 4.59
N VAL A 175 18.66 -18.71 3.84
CA VAL A 175 19.14 -18.12 2.59
C VAL A 175 18.02 -17.98 1.57
N ASN A 176 17.32 -19.05 1.26
CA ASN A 176 16.26 -19.07 0.24
C ASN A 176 14.83 -18.94 0.78
N GLY A 177 14.67 -18.96 2.09
CA GLY A 177 13.35 -18.88 2.70
C GLY A 177 12.43 -20.05 2.29
N SER A 178 11.17 -19.94 2.65
CA SER A 178 10.12 -20.89 2.22
C SER A 178 8.74 -20.29 2.41
N THR A 179 7.86 -20.48 1.43
CA THR A 179 6.44 -20.12 1.52
C THR A 179 5.59 -21.36 1.30
N GLY A 180 4.54 -21.57 2.09
CA GLY A 180 3.67 -22.75 1.93
C GLY A 180 2.41 -22.65 2.75
N ILE A 181 1.34 -23.28 2.25
CA ILE A 181 0.04 -23.38 2.92
C ILE A 181 -0.28 -24.85 3.14
N SER A 182 -0.57 -25.22 4.37
CA SER A 182 -0.89 -26.56 4.83
C SER A 182 -2.23 -26.60 5.56
N ALA A 183 -2.66 -27.77 6.00
CA ALA A 183 -3.84 -27.93 6.83
C ALA A 183 -3.61 -27.34 8.23
N GLY A 184 -4.22 -26.17 8.51
CA GLY A 184 -4.06 -25.48 9.80
C GLY A 184 -2.74 -24.74 10.02
N TYR A 185 -1.77 -24.83 9.10
CA TYR A 185 -0.48 -24.16 9.16
C TYR A 185 -0.14 -23.45 7.85
N ALA A 186 0.49 -22.32 7.95
CA ALA A 186 1.12 -21.64 6.81
C ALA A 186 2.55 -21.30 7.20
N THR A 187 3.47 -21.33 6.25
CA THR A 187 4.84 -20.87 6.46
C THR A 187 5.15 -19.73 5.50
N ASN A 188 5.84 -18.73 6.00
CA ASN A 188 6.37 -17.62 5.21
C ASN A 188 7.68 -17.15 5.85
N ILE A 189 8.78 -17.74 5.42
CA ILE A 189 10.13 -17.46 5.88
C ILE A 189 10.81 -16.65 4.76
N PRO A 190 11.27 -15.41 5.04
CA PRO A 190 11.93 -14.59 4.03
C PRO A 190 13.30 -15.12 3.65
N THR A 191 13.80 -14.64 2.53
CA THR A 191 15.17 -14.85 2.08
C THR A 191 16.16 -13.96 2.82
N HIS A 192 17.43 -14.39 2.92
CA HIS A 192 18.50 -13.66 3.60
C HIS A 192 19.81 -13.70 2.81
N ASN A 193 20.70 -12.76 3.08
CA ASN A 193 22.03 -12.73 2.52
C ASN A 193 22.86 -13.93 2.97
N LEU A 194 23.42 -14.69 2.02
CA LEU A 194 24.23 -15.87 2.29
C LEU A 194 25.44 -15.57 3.19
N GLY A 195 26.12 -14.46 2.92
CA GLY A 195 27.31 -14.06 3.68
C GLY A 195 26.98 -13.74 5.14
N GLU A 196 25.89 -12.97 5.39
CA GLU A 196 25.46 -12.62 6.74
C GLU A 196 25.01 -13.85 7.54
N VAL A 197 24.29 -14.77 6.90
CA VAL A 197 23.80 -16.01 7.55
C VAL A 197 24.96 -16.93 7.90
N ILE A 198 25.98 -17.05 7.03
CA ILE A 198 27.18 -17.82 7.32
C ILE A 198 27.96 -17.17 8.47
N ASP A 199 28.16 -15.86 8.45
CA ASP A 199 28.86 -15.15 9.54
C ASP A 199 28.16 -15.35 10.90
N ALA A 200 26.82 -15.24 10.91
CA ALA A 200 26.05 -15.49 12.13
C ALA A 200 26.17 -16.94 12.62
N THR A 201 26.19 -17.90 11.68
CA THR A 201 26.36 -19.31 12.01
C THR A 201 27.76 -19.60 12.58
N VAL A 202 28.81 -19.04 11.96
CA VAL A 202 30.19 -19.14 12.46
C VAL A 202 30.31 -18.48 13.82
N TYR A 203 29.72 -17.30 14.01
CA TYR A 203 29.71 -16.61 15.31
C TYR A 203 29.01 -17.46 16.40
N ARG A 204 27.87 -18.06 16.07
CA ARG A 204 27.13 -18.93 16.99
C ARG A 204 27.90 -20.20 17.36
N ILE A 205 28.67 -20.79 16.42
CA ILE A 205 29.58 -21.90 16.68
C ILE A 205 30.69 -21.48 17.68
N ASP A 206 31.27 -20.28 17.50
CA ASP A 206 32.33 -19.77 18.36
C ASP A 206 31.82 -19.37 19.76
N LYS A 207 30.63 -18.83 19.84
CA LYS A 207 29.98 -18.39 21.07
C LYS A 207 28.60 -19.03 21.25
N PRO A 208 28.49 -20.28 21.68
CA PRO A 208 27.21 -21.00 21.79
C PRO A 208 26.18 -20.34 22.73
N LYS A 209 26.61 -19.45 23.60
CA LYS A 209 25.77 -18.71 24.55
C LYS A 209 25.62 -17.24 24.20
N CYS A 210 25.94 -16.82 22.94
CA CYS A 210 25.75 -15.46 22.53
C CYS A 210 24.27 -15.04 22.60
N SER A 211 24.03 -13.77 22.84
CA SER A 211 22.67 -13.22 22.90
C SER A 211 22.02 -13.16 21.52
N PHE A 212 20.71 -13.00 21.51
CA PHE A 212 19.96 -12.79 20.26
C PHE A 212 20.43 -11.52 19.56
N GLU A 213 20.71 -10.44 20.31
CA GLU A 213 21.14 -9.14 19.80
C GLU A 213 22.47 -9.23 19.04
N GLU A 214 23.40 -10.06 19.53
CA GLU A 214 24.69 -10.29 18.84
C GLU A 214 24.49 -10.94 17.48
N ILE A 215 23.59 -11.90 17.36
CA ILE A 215 23.22 -12.57 16.09
C ILE A 215 22.47 -11.59 15.18
N PHE A 216 21.52 -10.82 15.73
CA PHE A 216 20.72 -9.85 14.98
C PHE A 216 21.57 -8.69 14.40
N ASN A 217 22.65 -8.33 15.05
CA ASN A 217 23.58 -7.35 14.52
C ASN A 217 24.37 -7.85 13.30
N ILE A 218 24.50 -9.18 13.14
CA ILE A 218 25.14 -9.81 11.99
C ILE A 218 24.12 -10.01 10.88
N VAL A 219 22.97 -10.65 11.17
CA VAL A 219 21.85 -10.82 10.23
C VAL A 219 20.91 -9.64 10.39
N LYS A 220 21.19 -8.56 9.68
CA LYS A 220 20.49 -7.27 9.83
C LYS A 220 18.98 -7.34 9.53
N GLY A 221 18.55 -8.30 8.72
CA GLY A 221 17.17 -8.48 8.28
C GLY A 221 17.07 -9.30 7.00
N PRO A 222 15.86 -9.46 6.45
CA PRO A 222 15.68 -10.11 5.16
C PRO A 222 16.49 -9.44 4.05
N ASP A 223 16.90 -10.24 3.09
CA ASP A 223 17.51 -9.79 1.84
C ASP A 223 16.73 -10.43 0.70
N PHE A 224 16.03 -9.62 -0.08
CA PHE A 224 15.17 -10.10 -1.15
C PHE A 224 15.90 -10.10 -2.49
N PRO A 225 15.69 -11.10 -3.34
CA PRO A 225 16.30 -11.16 -4.67
C PRO A 225 16.02 -9.93 -5.53
N THR A 226 14.83 -9.33 -5.37
CA THR A 226 14.37 -8.13 -6.07
C THR A 226 14.80 -6.82 -5.43
N GLY A 227 15.53 -6.86 -4.30
CA GLY A 227 15.96 -5.66 -3.57
C GLY A 227 14.84 -5.00 -2.78
N GLY A 228 14.70 -3.68 -2.96
CA GLY A 228 13.72 -2.86 -2.25
C GLY A 228 14.22 -2.31 -0.90
N THR A 229 13.34 -1.61 -0.21
CA THR A 229 13.64 -0.99 1.10
C THR A 229 12.70 -1.50 2.17
N ILE A 230 13.24 -1.98 3.29
CA ILE A 230 12.49 -2.38 4.47
C ILE A 230 12.55 -1.24 5.48
N GLU A 231 11.42 -0.88 6.06
CA GLU A 231 11.33 0.12 7.14
C GLU A 231 10.88 -0.51 8.45
N GLY A 232 11.50 -0.06 9.56
CA GLY A 232 11.17 -0.51 10.91
C GLY A 232 11.99 -1.68 11.41
N LYS A 233 13.25 -1.47 11.77
CA LYS A 233 14.17 -2.47 12.32
C LYS A 233 13.60 -3.21 13.54
N LYS A 234 12.85 -2.53 14.41
CA LYS A 234 12.20 -3.14 15.59
C LYS A 234 11.22 -4.26 15.22
N ASN A 235 10.49 -4.09 14.12
CA ASN A 235 9.54 -5.10 13.65
C ASN A 235 10.26 -6.36 13.13
N ILE A 236 11.45 -6.19 12.52
CA ILE A 236 12.30 -7.32 12.11
C ILE A 236 12.80 -8.06 13.35
N GLU A 237 13.28 -7.34 14.35
CA GLU A 237 13.76 -7.89 15.60
C GLU A 237 12.70 -8.74 16.30
N GLU A 238 11.48 -8.21 16.45
CA GLU A 238 10.36 -8.94 17.03
C GLU A 238 10.01 -10.21 16.22
N ALA A 239 9.97 -10.07 14.88
CA ALA A 239 9.70 -11.21 14.00
C ALA A 239 10.75 -12.32 14.12
N TYR A 240 12.03 -11.97 14.23
CA TYR A 240 13.11 -12.95 14.37
C TYR A 240 13.15 -13.62 15.77
N ARG A 241 12.73 -12.88 16.79
CA ARG A 241 12.66 -13.40 18.14
C ARG A 241 11.50 -14.39 18.34
N THR A 242 10.34 -14.04 17.77
CA THR A 242 9.09 -14.79 17.98
C THR A 242 8.74 -15.77 16.85
N GLY A 243 9.36 -15.62 15.69
CA GLY A 243 8.99 -16.34 14.47
C GLY A 243 7.78 -15.75 13.75
N LYS A 244 7.12 -14.68 14.27
CA LYS A 244 5.98 -13.99 13.69
C LYS A 244 6.16 -12.48 13.71
N GLY A 245 5.74 -11.80 12.65
CA GLY A 245 5.78 -10.34 12.59
C GLY A 245 5.32 -9.82 11.24
N LYS A 246 5.33 -8.51 11.08
CA LYS A 246 5.03 -7.82 9.81
C LYS A 246 6.03 -6.70 9.59
N ILE A 247 6.51 -6.59 8.37
CA ILE A 247 7.37 -5.49 7.94
C ILE A 247 6.79 -4.84 6.69
N ASN A 248 7.10 -3.57 6.48
CA ASN A 248 6.77 -2.88 5.25
C ASN A 248 7.97 -2.94 4.31
N VAL A 249 7.71 -3.41 3.09
CA VAL A 249 8.69 -3.46 2.01
C VAL A 249 8.26 -2.47 0.93
N LYS A 250 9.10 -1.50 0.62
CA LYS A 250 8.88 -0.47 -0.40
C LYS A 250 9.74 -0.75 -1.62
N CYS A 251 9.25 -0.35 -2.78
CA CYS A 251 10.06 -0.25 -3.98
C CYS A 251 11.23 0.73 -3.77
N LYS A 252 12.28 0.59 -4.57
CA LYS A 252 13.30 1.61 -4.69
C LYS A 252 12.91 2.54 -5.83
N TYR A 253 12.93 3.83 -5.56
CA TYR A 253 12.52 4.85 -6.52
C TYR A 253 13.43 6.06 -6.47
N GLU A 254 13.41 6.80 -7.56
CA GLU A 254 14.09 8.09 -7.70
C GLU A 254 13.11 9.10 -8.31
N ILE A 255 13.15 10.34 -7.84
CA ILE A 255 12.38 11.44 -8.42
C ILE A 255 13.33 12.26 -9.28
N ILE A 256 13.09 12.28 -10.58
CA ILE A 256 13.89 13.01 -11.56
C ILE A 256 13.12 14.27 -11.94
N LYS A 257 13.72 15.44 -11.66
CA LYS A 257 13.17 16.75 -12.03
C LYS A 257 14.24 17.59 -12.73
N GLU A 258 14.42 17.33 -14.02
CA GLU A 258 15.36 18.02 -14.87
C GLU A 258 14.64 18.81 -15.96
N LYS A 259 15.38 19.68 -16.72
CA LYS A 259 14.79 20.49 -17.79
C LYS A 259 14.06 19.61 -18.82
N GLY A 260 12.73 19.59 -18.75
CA GLY A 260 11.83 18.85 -19.66
C GLY A 260 11.42 17.46 -19.22
N VAL A 261 11.98 16.91 -18.14
CA VAL A 261 11.63 15.59 -17.60
C VAL A 261 11.20 15.73 -16.14
N HIS A 262 9.99 15.28 -15.83
CA HIS A 262 9.50 15.17 -14.45
C HIS A 262 8.91 13.77 -14.28
N GLN A 263 9.64 12.87 -13.62
CA GLN A 263 9.32 11.45 -13.53
C GLN A 263 9.55 10.91 -12.13
N ILE A 264 8.78 9.89 -11.77
CA ILE A 264 9.12 8.95 -10.71
C ILE A 264 9.61 7.68 -11.39
N LEU A 265 10.87 7.32 -11.15
CA LEU A 265 11.52 6.14 -11.70
C LEU A 265 11.60 5.05 -10.63
N ILE A 266 11.04 3.86 -10.89
CA ILE A 266 11.13 2.70 -10.02
C ILE A 266 12.19 1.75 -10.59
N THR A 267 13.18 1.41 -9.77
CA THR A 267 14.31 0.53 -10.14
C THR A 267 14.27 -0.83 -9.48
N GLU A 268 13.56 -0.97 -8.35
CA GLU A 268 13.35 -2.23 -7.66
C GLU A 268 11.91 -2.31 -7.16
N ILE A 269 11.29 -3.48 -7.24
CA ILE A 269 9.93 -3.73 -6.74
C ILE A 269 9.97 -4.66 -5.52
N PRO A 270 8.98 -4.58 -4.62
CA PRO A 270 8.92 -5.47 -3.48
C PRO A 270 8.82 -6.94 -3.90
N TYR A 271 9.36 -7.81 -3.05
CA TYR A 271 9.43 -9.25 -3.31
C TYR A 271 8.04 -9.86 -3.59
N GLU A 272 7.97 -10.72 -4.60
CA GLU A 272 6.76 -11.38 -5.11
C GLU A 272 5.68 -10.46 -5.73
N VAL A 273 5.96 -9.19 -5.90
CA VAL A 273 5.07 -8.28 -6.66
C VAL A 273 5.16 -8.60 -8.15
N ASN A 274 4.00 -8.66 -8.81
CA ASN A 274 3.90 -8.77 -10.26
C ASN A 274 4.05 -7.39 -10.89
N LYS A 275 5.10 -7.22 -11.72
CA LYS A 275 5.46 -5.95 -12.34
C LYS A 275 4.36 -5.42 -13.28
N ALA A 276 3.83 -6.28 -14.16
CA ALA A 276 2.78 -5.87 -15.11
C ALA A 276 1.49 -5.43 -14.41
N ASN A 277 1.09 -6.13 -13.33
CA ASN A 277 -0.06 -5.74 -12.53
C ASN A 277 0.18 -4.41 -11.80
N LEU A 278 1.40 -4.15 -11.34
CA LEU A 278 1.75 -2.87 -10.72
C LEU A 278 1.61 -1.72 -11.72
N VAL A 279 2.20 -1.86 -12.91
CA VAL A 279 2.10 -0.85 -13.99
C VAL A 279 0.64 -0.62 -14.39
N LYS A 280 -0.15 -1.71 -14.51
CA LYS A 280 -1.58 -1.62 -14.79
C LYS A 280 -2.33 -0.83 -13.72
N LYS A 281 -2.13 -1.15 -12.43
CA LYS A 281 -2.76 -0.41 -11.32
C LYS A 281 -2.44 1.08 -11.34
N ILE A 282 -1.19 1.46 -11.64
CA ILE A 282 -0.79 2.86 -11.75
C ILE A 282 -1.53 3.53 -12.93
N ASN A 283 -1.64 2.85 -14.07
CA ASN A 283 -2.40 3.34 -15.22
C ASN A 283 -3.90 3.44 -14.94
N ASP A 284 -4.49 2.50 -14.21
CA ASP A 284 -5.89 2.56 -13.81
C ASP A 284 -6.16 3.79 -12.92
N ILE A 285 -5.26 4.10 -11.96
CA ILE A 285 -5.32 5.32 -11.13
C ILE A 285 -5.30 6.58 -12.00
N ARG A 286 -4.45 6.63 -13.04
CA ARG A 286 -4.36 7.72 -14.00
C ARG A 286 -5.66 7.89 -14.81
N ILE A 287 -6.17 6.79 -15.37
CA ILE A 287 -7.39 6.79 -16.22
C ILE A 287 -8.61 7.17 -15.40
N GLU A 288 -8.74 6.65 -14.19
CA GLU A 288 -9.83 6.95 -13.27
C GLU A 288 -9.69 8.34 -12.59
N LYS A 289 -8.60 9.07 -12.88
CA LYS A 289 -8.30 10.38 -12.31
C LYS A 289 -8.38 10.43 -10.78
N LYS A 290 -7.94 9.37 -10.11
CA LYS A 290 -7.93 9.29 -8.65
C LYS A 290 -6.93 10.25 -8.00
N ILE A 291 -5.90 10.62 -8.72
CA ILE A 291 -4.95 11.67 -8.39
C ILE A 291 -4.55 12.40 -9.69
N ASP A 292 -4.44 13.71 -9.63
CA ASP A 292 -3.97 14.50 -10.76
C ASP A 292 -2.44 14.53 -10.83
N GLY A 293 -1.90 14.80 -12.01
CA GLY A 293 -0.47 14.97 -12.21
C GLY A 293 0.25 13.80 -12.86
N ILE A 294 -0.33 12.61 -12.98
CA ILE A 294 0.24 11.49 -13.73
C ILE A 294 -0.13 11.62 -15.21
N VAL A 295 0.89 11.70 -16.07
CA VAL A 295 0.72 11.78 -17.52
C VAL A 295 0.70 10.39 -18.14
N ASP A 296 1.68 9.54 -17.77
CA ASP A 296 1.81 8.17 -18.29
C ASP A 296 2.58 7.28 -17.31
N ALA A 297 2.41 5.96 -17.44
CA ALA A 297 3.21 4.97 -16.71
C ALA A 297 3.63 3.86 -17.66
N ARG A 298 4.94 3.70 -17.84
CA ARG A 298 5.52 2.77 -18.79
C ARG A 298 6.50 1.82 -18.15
N ASP A 299 6.53 0.61 -18.65
CA ASP A 299 7.59 -0.35 -18.38
C ASP A 299 8.71 -0.17 -19.41
N GLU A 300 9.86 0.25 -18.95
CA GLU A 300 11.08 0.45 -19.75
C GLU A 300 12.15 -0.58 -19.41
N THR A 301 11.78 -1.68 -18.74
CA THR A 301 12.70 -2.76 -18.35
C THR A 301 13.42 -3.35 -19.58
N ALA A 302 14.74 -3.32 -19.57
CA ALA A 302 15.58 -3.84 -20.63
C ALA A 302 16.77 -4.62 -20.07
N ARG A 303 17.08 -5.77 -20.66
CA ARG A 303 18.28 -6.59 -20.36
C ARG A 303 18.47 -6.95 -18.87
N GLY A 304 17.39 -7.07 -18.11
CA GLY A 304 17.44 -7.43 -16.69
C GLY A 304 17.42 -6.25 -15.71
N ASP A 305 17.64 -5.02 -16.20
CA ASP A 305 17.51 -3.82 -15.36
C ASP A 305 16.06 -3.35 -15.31
N LEU A 306 15.42 -3.55 -14.15
CA LEU A 306 14.05 -3.12 -13.93
C LEU A 306 13.95 -1.61 -13.98
N ARG A 307 13.03 -1.10 -14.81
CA ARG A 307 12.80 0.31 -14.98
C ARG A 307 11.31 0.58 -15.29
N ILE A 308 10.58 1.12 -14.32
CA ILE A 308 9.22 1.61 -14.52
C ILE A 308 9.25 3.12 -14.41
N ALA A 309 8.89 3.82 -15.49
CA ALA A 309 8.85 5.29 -15.54
C ALA A 309 7.41 5.78 -15.40
N ILE A 310 7.18 6.69 -14.46
CA ILE A 310 5.90 7.37 -14.25
C ILE A 310 6.12 8.85 -14.58
N ASP A 311 5.61 9.28 -15.72
CA ASP A 311 5.71 10.66 -16.20
C ASP A 311 4.70 11.54 -15.48
N LEU A 312 5.16 12.69 -15.01
CA LEU A 312 4.37 13.66 -14.28
C LEU A 312 4.22 14.96 -15.06
N LYS A 313 3.14 15.71 -14.78
CA LYS A 313 2.99 17.10 -15.25
C LYS A 313 4.09 17.98 -14.63
N LYS A 314 4.46 19.06 -15.28
CA LYS A 314 5.54 19.97 -14.84
C LYS A 314 5.30 20.56 -13.45
N ASP A 315 4.06 20.87 -13.15
CA ASP A 315 3.55 21.48 -11.91
C ASP A 315 3.08 20.47 -10.86
N ALA A 316 3.15 19.16 -11.17
CA ALA A 316 2.68 18.13 -10.27
C ALA A 316 3.53 18.04 -8.99
N ASN A 317 2.87 17.78 -7.86
CA ASN A 317 3.53 17.45 -6.60
C ASN A 317 3.94 15.96 -6.60
N SER A 318 5.21 15.72 -6.93
CA SER A 318 5.76 14.36 -7.02
C SER A 318 5.71 13.59 -5.70
N GLU A 319 5.87 14.26 -4.55
CA GLU A 319 5.82 13.61 -3.23
C GLU A 319 4.40 13.15 -2.88
N LEU A 320 3.41 13.98 -3.16
CA LEU A 320 2.00 13.64 -2.96
C LEU A 320 1.60 12.42 -3.82
N ILE A 321 1.97 12.46 -5.11
CA ILE A 321 1.69 11.35 -6.04
C ILE A 321 2.39 10.08 -5.57
N LEU A 322 3.67 10.17 -5.19
CA LEU A 322 4.44 9.05 -4.67
C LEU A 322 3.78 8.44 -3.42
N ASN A 323 3.41 9.28 -2.45
CA ASN A 323 2.75 8.84 -1.22
C ASN A 323 1.40 8.18 -1.52
N TYR A 324 0.64 8.72 -2.46
CA TYR A 324 -0.60 8.11 -2.91
C TYR A 324 -0.38 6.73 -3.55
N LEU A 325 0.62 6.60 -4.43
CA LEU A 325 0.95 5.34 -5.08
C LEU A 325 1.47 4.30 -4.09
N LEU A 326 2.34 4.68 -3.13
CA LEU A 326 2.81 3.80 -2.06
C LEU A 326 1.65 3.26 -1.19
N LYS A 327 0.63 4.07 -0.94
CA LYS A 327 -0.53 3.68 -0.13
C LYS A 327 -1.55 2.82 -0.88
N ASN A 328 -1.72 3.02 -2.19
CA ASN A 328 -2.81 2.45 -2.97
C ASN A 328 -2.37 1.41 -4.00
N THR A 329 -1.07 1.15 -4.12
CA THR A 329 -0.52 0.15 -5.06
C THR A 329 0.48 -0.77 -4.36
N ASP A 330 0.96 -1.78 -5.08
CA ASP A 330 1.98 -2.72 -4.59
C ASP A 330 3.41 -2.14 -4.64
N MET A 331 3.58 -0.81 -4.81
CA MET A 331 4.85 -0.11 -4.57
C MET A 331 5.29 -0.23 -3.11
N GLN A 332 4.35 -0.42 -2.20
CA GLN A 332 4.59 -0.81 -0.81
C GLN A 332 3.70 -1.98 -0.46
N ILE A 333 4.29 -3.05 0.10
CA ILE A 333 3.56 -4.21 0.60
C ILE A 333 3.86 -4.44 2.07
N SER A 334 2.93 -5.10 2.76
CA SER A 334 3.17 -5.64 4.10
C SER A 334 3.56 -7.10 3.98
N TYR A 335 4.84 -7.42 4.26
CA TYR A 335 5.34 -8.79 4.30
C TYR A 335 5.15 -9.36 5.70
N SER A 336 4.45 -10.50 5.80
CA SER A 336 4.15 -11.16 7.06
C SER A 336 5.09 -12.33 7.29
N PHE A 337 5.82 -12.32 8.40
CA PHE A 337 6.58 -13.49 8.87
C PHE A 337 5.65 -14.52 9.51
N ASN A 338 5.87 -15.76 9.19
CA ASN A 338 5.32 -16.91 9.88
C ASN A 338 6.31 -18.08 9.71
N MET A 339 7.34 -18.11 10.57
CA MET A 339 8.49 -18.98 10.40
C MET A 339 8.19 -20.37 10.94
N ILE A 340 7.29 -21.10 10.28
CA ILE A 340 6.94 -22.48 10.64
C ILE A 340 7.76 -23.45 9.80
N ALA A 341 8.47 -24.36 10.46
CA ALA A 341 9.24 -25.43 9.84
C ALA A 341 8.99 -26.77 10.56
N ILE A 342 9.32 -27.87 9.89
CA ILE A 342 9.28 -29.22 10.50
C ILE A 342 10.54 -29.42 11.34
N VAL A 343 10.34 -29.57 12.65
CA VAL A 343 11.37 -29.90 13.63
C VAL A 343 11.00 -31.22 14.27
N ASN A 344 11.86 -32.23 14.14
CA ASN A 344 11.61 -33.58 14.69
C ASN A 344 10.21 -34.12 14.26
N ARG A 345 9.89 -34.01 12.98
CA ARG A 345 8.60 -34.45 12.38
C ARG A 345 7.35 -33.73 12.90
N ARG A 346 7.50 -32.54 13.50
CA ARG A 346 6.38 -31.73 13.99
C ARG A 346 6.50 -30.31 13.46
N PRO A 347 5.41 -29.68 13.04
CA PRO A 347 5.42 -28.26 12.69
C PRO A 347 5.67 -27.44 13.95
N LYS A 348 6.67 -26.57 13.92
CA LYS A 348 7.03 -25.69 15.02
C LYS A 348 7.28 -24.27 14.48
N LEU A 349 6.80 -23.29 15.23
CA LEU A 349 7.20 -21.90 15.02
C LEU A 349 8.61 -21.73 15.57
N VAL A 350 9.53 -21.23 14.75
CA VAL A 350 10.97 -21.12 15.07
C VAL A 350 11.45 -19.70 14.88
N GLY A 351 12.33 -19.24 15.75
CA GLY A 351 13.03 -17.96 15.63
C GLY A 351 14.31 -18.08 14.79
N LEU A 352 14.98 -16.95 14.56
CA LEU A 352 16.25 -16.92 13.81
C LEU A 352 17.31 -17.82 14.45
N VAL A 353 17.49 -17.73 15.76
CA VAL A 353 18.50 -18.52 16.51
C VAL A 353 18.14 -19.99 16.50
N ASP A 354 16.84 -20.34 16.63
CA ASP A 354 16.40 -21.75 16.58
C ASP A 354 16.78 -22.42 15.26
N ILE A 355 16.64 -21.70 14.14
CA ILE A 355 16.99 -22.22 12.80
C ILE A 355 18.50 -22.42 12.68
N ILE A 356 19.29 -21.45 13.15
CA ILE A 356 20.76 -21.57 13.15
C ILE A 356 21.21 -22.74 14.01
N ASP A 357 20.65 -22.90 15.21
CA ASP A 357 21.00 -24.00 16.12
C ASP A 357 20.62 -25.37 15.55
N ALA A 358 19.44 -25.47 14.93
CA ALA A 358 19.00 -26.70 14.25
C ALA A 358 19.92 -27.07 13.07
N TYR A 359 20.36 -26.06 12.30
CA TYR A 359 21.34 -26.25 11.22
C TYR A 359 22.71 -26.71 11.76
N ILE A 360 23.23 -26.05 12.82
CA ILE A 360 24.51 -26.46 13.44
C ILE A 360 24.46 -27.88 13.94
N ALA A 361 23.37 -28.28 14.59
CA ALA A 361 23.18 -29.66 15.07
C ALA A 361 23.19 -30.66 13.91
N HIS A 362 22.49 -30.36 12.81
CA HIS A 362 22.48 -31.17 11.61
C HIS A 362 23.88 -31.31 10.99
N GLN A 363 24.59 -30.19 10.81
CA GLN A 363 25.93 -30.18 10.22
C GLN A 363 26.95 -30.93 11.10
N LYS A 364 26.82 -30.83 12.40
CA LYS A 364 27.61 -31.65 13.33
C LYS A 364 27.45 -33.13 13.04
N GLU A 365 26.21 -33.62 12.90
CA GLU A 365 25.92 -35.02 12.58
C GLU A 365 26.47 -35.41 11.20
N VAL A 366 26.23 -34.60 10.17
CA VAL A 366 26.76 -34.80 8.82
C VAL A 366 28.28 -34.91 8.82
N THR A 367 28.97 -34.02 9.53
CA THR A 367 30.45 -34.00 9.60
C THR A 367 30.98 -35.22 10.33
N ILE A 368 30.32 -35.65 11.41
CA ILE A 368 30.72 -36.88 12.14
C ILE A 368 30.57 -38.12 11.25
N ARG A 369 29.42 -38.25 10.55
CA ARG A 369 29.17 -39.40 9.66
C ARG A 369 30.14 -39.42 8.48
N LYS A 370 30.37 -38.28 7.85
CA LYS A 370 31.39 -38.11 6.81
C LYS A 370 32.77 -38.54 7.30
N SER A 371 33.20 -38.02 8.45
CA SER A 371 34.53 -38.32 8.99
C SER A 371 34.71 -39.78 9.36
N LYS A 372 33.63 -40.43 9.83
CA LYS A 372 33.65 -41.89 10.10
C LYS A 372 33.81 -42.68 8.80
N PHE A 373 33.03 -42.36 7.78
CA PHE A 373 33.12 -43.01 6.47
C PHE A 373 34.52 -42.80 5.85
N ASP A 374 35.02 -41.59 5.83
CA ASP A 374 36.36 -41.30 5.27
C ASP A 374 37.46 -42.01 6.10
N LEU A 375 37.31 -42.10 7.42
CA LEU A 375 38.25 -42.83 8.28
C LEU A 375 38.28 -44.35 7.98
N GLU A 376 37.09 -44.96 7.83
CA GLU A 376 36.97 -46.38 7.50
C GLU A 376 37.62 -46.67 6.13
N HIS A 377 37.32 -45.82 5.13
CA HIS A 377 37.95 -45.94 3.80
C HIS A 377 39.46 -45.70 3.82
N ALA A 378 39.93 -44.68 4.56
CA ALA A 378 41.36 -44.42 4.70
C ALA A 378 42.10 -45.59 5.38
N LYS A 379 41.49 -46.14 6.47
CA LYS A 379 42.07 -47.32 7.14
C LYS A 379 42.06 -48.55 6.24
N ALA A 380 40.96 -48.83 5.53
CA ALA A 380 40.90 -49.94 4.58
C ALA A 380 41.95 -49.77 3.46
N ARG A 381 42.13 -48.56 2.94
CA ARG A 381 43.18 -48.28 1.90
C ARG A 381 44.58 -48.43 2.47
N MET A 382 44.84 -47.90 3.68
CA MET A 382 46.14 -48.06 4.37
C MET A 382 46.46 -49.51 4.61
N HIS A 383 45.49 -50.31 5.03
CA HIS A 383 45.67 -51.75 5.21
C HIS A 383 46.14 -52.50 3.95
N ILE A 384 45.57 -52.11 2.78
CA ILE A 384 46.01 -52.63 1.47
C ILE A 384 47.42 -52.15 1.11
N VAL A 385 47.74 -50.87 1.36
CA VAL A 385 49.06 -50.30 1.08
C VAL A 385 50.13 -50.95 1.95
N ASP A 386 49.86 -51.17 3.24
CA ASP A 386 50.76 -51.92 4.13
C ASP A 386 51.01 -53.35 3.62
N GLY A 387 49.95 -54.01 3.09
CA GLY A 387 50.06 -55.30 2.44
C GLY A 387 50.98 -55.29 1.20
N TYR A 388 50.84 -54.23 0.36
CA TYR A 388 51.74 -54.08 -0.79
C TYR A 388 53.21 -53.88 -0.36
N LEU A 389 53.47 -52.97 0.61
CA LEU A 389 54.80 -52.70 1.11
C LEU A 389 55.46 -53.98 1.71
N LYS A 390 54.65 -54.72 2.47
CA LYS A 390 55.11 -56.04 3.00
C LYS A 390 55.38 -57.04 1.88
N ALA A 391 54.54 -57.15 0.86
CA ALA A 391 54.73 -58.00 -0.30
C ALA A 391 55.98 -57.61 -1.09
N MET A 392 56.29 -56.29 -1.24
CA MET A 392 57.51 -55.83 -1.92
C MET A 392 58.79 -56.18 -1.19
N SER A 393 58.76 -56.22 0.18
CA SER A 393 59.94 -56.60 0.95
C SER A 393 60.29 -58.09 0.82
N ILE A 394 59.32 -58.91 0.39
CA ILE A 394 59.48 -60.40 0.21
C ILE A 394 59.00 -60.79 -1.20
N LEU A 395 59.34 -60.01 -2.20
CA LEU A 395 58.74 -60.07 -3.54
C LEU A 395 59.00 -61.40 -4.24
N ASP A 396 60.21 -61.91 -4.18
CA ASP A 396 60.58 -63.16 -4.84
C ASP A 396 59.82 -64.35 -4.25
N GLU A 397 59.61 -64.35 -2.94
CA GLU A 397 58.87 -65.41 -2.20
C GLU A 397 57.37 -65.38 -2.54
N VAL A 398 56.76 -64.16 -2.61
CA VAL A 398 55.36 -63.94 -3.02
C VAL A 398 55.15 -64.40 -4.46
N ILE A 399 56.07 -64.10 -5.36
CA ILE A 399 55.96 -64.52 -6.78
C ILE A 399 56.07 -66.04 -6.88
N ALA A 400 57.00 -66.65 -6.13
CA ALA A 400 57.17 -68.07 -6.14
C ALA A 400 55.92 -68.79 -5.57
N CYS A 401 55.29 -68.26 -4.53
CA CYS A 401 54.02 -68.78 -3.97
C CYS A 401 52.88 -68.67 -4.99
N ILE A 402 52.71 -67.58 -5.60
CA ILE A 402 51.66 -67.40 -6.61
C ILE A 402 51.82 -68.30 -7.80
N ARG A 403 53.08 -68.56 -8.26
CA ARG A 403 53.39 -69.47 -9.36
C ARG A 403 53.15 -70.92 -9.05
N LYS A 404 53.28 -71.28 -7.84
CA LYS A 404 53.02 -72.66 -7.36
C LYS A 404 51.52 -72.94 -7.15
N SER A 405 50.71 -71.95 -7.10
CA SER A 405 49.26 -72.08 -6.86
C SER A 405 48.51 -72.47 -8.15
N ASN A 406 47.43 -73.28 -7.98
CA ASN A 406 46.66 -73.86 -9.08
C ASN A 406 45.64 -72.90 -9.69
N ASN A 407 45.16 -71.92 -8.93
CA ASN A 407 44.19 -70.88 -9.39
C ASN A 407 44.25 -69.67 -8.47
N ARG A 408 43.45 -68.65 -8.80
CA ARG A 408 43.43 -67.38 -8.07
C ARG A 408 43.06 -67.53 -6.60
N MET A 409 42.05 -68.34 -6.27
CA MET A 409 41.63 -68.60 -4.89
C MET A 409 42.71 -69.41 -4.07
N ASP A 410 43.39 -70.39 -4.72
CA ASP A 410 44.48 -71.08 -4.13
C ASP A 410 45.66 -70.15 -3.87
N ALA A 411 46.03 -69.28 -4.74
CA ALA A 411 47.07 -68.24 -4.54
C ALA A 411 46.71 -67.29 -3.36
N ILE A 412 45.50 -66.84 -3.25
CA ILE A 412 45.05 -66.04 -2.09
C ILE A 412 45.20 -66.83 -0.77
N ASN A 413 44.72 -68.07 -0.71
CA ASN A 413 44.78 -68.90 0.48
C ASN A 413 46.26 -69.26 0.89
N ASN A 414 47.12 -69.47 -0.08
CA ASN A 414 48.51 -69.75 0.18
C ASN A 414 49.24 -68.52 0.72
N LEU A 415 48.99 -67.34 0.18
CA LEU A 415 49.53 -66.08 0.68
C LEU A 415 49.05 -65.76 2.11
N VAL A 416 47.82 -66.00 2.41
CA VAL A 416 47.29 -65.86 3.78
C VAL A 416 47.96 -66.83 4.74
N LYS A 417 48.16 -68.08 4.33
CA LYS A 417 48.72 -69.12 5.19
C LYS A 417 50.22 -69.01 5.37
N GLU A 418 50.98 -68.67 4.30
CA GLU A 418 52.44 -68.63 4.32
C GLU A 418 53.03 -67.37 4.83
N PHE A 419 52.38 -66.22 4.56
CA PHE A 419 52.94 -64.89 4.87
C PHE A 419 52.06 -64.07 5.83
N GLU A 420 51.00 -64.65 6.41
CA GLU A 420 50.11 -63.96 7.35
C GLU A 420 49.49 -62.66 6.80
N PHE A 421 49.19 -62.64 5.46
CA PHE A 421 48.39 -61.57 4.90
C PHE A 421 46.93 -61.77 5.21
N THR A 422 46.15 -60.68 5.34
CA THR A 422 44.72 -60.81 5.39
C THR A 422 44.17 -61.17 3.98
N THR A 423 42.91 -61.70 3.96
CA THR A 423 42.29 -62.08 2.67
C THR A 423 42.17 -60.89 1.73
N GLU A 424 41.92 -59.72 2.24
CA GLU A 424 41.86 -58.48 1.47
C GLU A 424 43.23 -58.11 0.92
N GLN A 425 44.30 -58.18 1.72
CA GLN A 425 45.66 -57.92 1.27
C GLN A 425 46.09 -58.92 0.20
N ALA A 426 45.91 -60.24 0.48
CA ALA A 426 46.25 -61.29 -0.47
C ALA A 426 45.48 -61.12 -1.80
N THR A 427 44.17 -60.78 -1.74
CA THR A 427 43.39 -60.52 -2.95
C THR A 427 43.97 -59.36 -3.74
N ALA A 428 44.30 -58.27 -3.06
CA ALA A 428 44.85 -57.08 -3.71
C ALA A 428 46.25 -57.36 -4.33
N ILE A 429 47.07 -58.18 -3.67
CA ILE A 429 48.38 -58.58 -4.16
C ILE A 429 48.27 -59.46 -5.43
N VAL A 430 47.38 -60.44 -5.44
CA VAL A 430 47.15 -61.32 -6.60
C VAL A 430 46.58 -60.54 -7.81
N ASP A 431 45.73 -59.55 -7.56
CA ASP A 431 45.14 -58.69 -8.59
C ASP A 431 46.07 -57.52 -9.02
N MET A 432 47.26 -57.42 -8.40
CA MET A 432 48.23 -56.34 -8.71
C MET A 432 48.82 -56.47 -10.10
N LYS A 433 48.90 -55.39 -10.84
CA LYS A 433 49.52 -55.38 -12.19
C LYS A 433 51.03 -55.43 -12.06
N LEU A 434 51.69 -56.30 -12.83
CA LEU A 434 53.11 -56.52 -12.77
C LEU A 434 54.03 -55.30 -12.91
N TYR A 435 53.61 -54.27 -13.63
CA TYR A 435 54.38 -53.02 -13.78
C TYR A 435 54.51 -52.25 -12.45
N ARG A 436 53.63 -52.47 -11.46
CA ARG A 436 53.68 -51.83 -10.14
C ARG A 436 54.77 -52.42 -9.21
N LEU A 437 55.55 -53.36 -9.68
CA LEU A 437 56.65 -53.96 -8.94
C LEU A 437 57.99 -53.19 -9.10
N THR A 438 57.94 -51.97 -9.63
CA THR A 438 59.17 -51.13 -9.87
C THR A 438 59.54 -50.36 -8.58
N ASN A 439 60.86 -50.03 -8.40
CA ASN A 439 61.33 -49.24 -7.26
C ASN A 439 60.66 -47.85 -7.16
N THR A 440 60.26 -47.26 -8.28
CA THR A 440 59.56 -46.00 -8.32
C THR A 440 58.15 -46.12 -7.69
N ASP A 441 57.49 -47.27 -7.88
CA ASP A 441 56.17 -47.54 -7.29
C ASP A 441 56.27 -47.79 -5.78
N VAL A 442 57.40 -48.34 -5.25
CA VAL A 442 57.63 -48.49 -3.81
C VAL A 442 57.65 -47.14 -3.10
N VAL A 443 58.42 -46.17 -3.65
CA VAL A 443 58.44 -44.80 -3.07
C VAL A 443 57.05 -44.13 -3.13
N ALA A 444 56.31 -44.30 -4.25
CA ALA A 444 54.94 -43.78 -4.33
C ALA A 444 53.97 -44.43 -3.29
N LEU A 445 54.13 -45.73 -2.96
CA LEU A 445 53.37 -46.40 -1.93
C LEU A 445 53.74 -45.95 -0.49
N GLU A 446 55.02 -45.65 -0.24
CA GLU A 446 55.46 -45.05 1.03
C GLU A 446 54.91 -43.64 1.22
N GLU A 447 54.91 -42.80 0.16
CA GLU A 447 54.26 -41.46 0.19
C GLU A 447 52.75 -41.56 0.38
N GLU A 448 52.10 -42.53 -0.30
CA GLU A 448 50.63 -42.75 -0.10
C GLU A 448 50.34 -43.16 1.34
N ARG A 449 51.15 -44.07 1.92
CA ARG A 449 51.05 -44.50 3.32
C ARG A 449 51.17 -43.31 4.26
N ALA A 450 52.19 -42.46 4.11
CA ALA A 450 52.42 -41.30 4.95
C ALA A 450 51.23 -40.30 4.87
N LYS A 451 50.68 -40.09 3.66
CA LYS A 451 49.49 -39.24 3.45
C LYS A 451 48.24 -39.84 4.13
N LEU A 452 48.04 -41.17 4.00
CA LEU A 452 46.91 -41.84 4.66
C LEU A 452 47.01 -41.80 6.19
N GLU A 453 48.25 -41.94 6.73
CA GLU A 453 48.50 -41.82 8.18
C GLU A 453 48.13 -40.42 8.70
N GLN A 454 48.51 -39.37 8.00
CA GLN A 454 48.10 -37.97 8.34
C GLN A 454 46.57 -37.80 8.25
N ILE A 455 45.93 -38.37 7.23
CA ILE A 455 44.48 -38.29 7.07
C ILE A 455 43.79 -39.00 8.21
N ILE A 456 44.23 -40.22 8.59
CA ILE A 456 43.69 -41.04 9.69
C ILE A 456 43.86 -40.30 11.02
N GLU A 457 45.00 -39.71 11.27
CA GLU A 457 45.28 -38.94 12.48
C GLU A 457 44.35 -37.70 12.56
N PHE A 458 44.23 -36.93 11.45
CA PHE A 458 43.33 -35.80 11.35
C PHE A 458 41.87 -36.20 11.60
N LEU A 459 41.39 -37.27 10.93
CA LEU A 459 40.00 -37.72 11.08
C LEU A 459 39.72 -38.23 12.49
N ASN A 460 40.66 -38.96 13.11
CA ASN A 460 40.56 -39.33 14.52
C ASN A 460 40.49 -38.12 15.46
N SER A 461 41.27 -37.08 15.17
CA SER A 461 41.23 -35.80 15.92
C SER A 461 39.89 -35.09 15.79
N VAL A 462 39.30 -35.07 14.58
CA VAL A 462 37.96 -34.51 14.33
C VAL A 462 36.87 -35.27 15.10
N LEU A 463 36.95 -36.58 15.12
CA LEU A 463 35.97 -37.44 15.82
C LEU A 463 36.11 -37.43 17.35
N SER A 464 37.30 -37.22 17.89
CA SER A 464 37.57 -37.21 19.34
C SER A 464 37.46 -35.82 19.98
N ASN A 465 37.61 -34.74 19.20
CA ASN A 465 37.68 -33.37 19.71
C ASN A 465 36.65 -32.43 19.01
N GLU A 466 35.62 -32.06 19.74
CA GLU A 466 34.55 -31.19 19.24
C GLU A 466 35.07 -29.83 18.74
N LYS A 467 36.14 -29.28 19.33
CA LYS A 467 36.72 -28.01 18.86
C LYS A 467 37.32 -28.12 17.45
N ILE A 468 37.94 -29.29 17.17
CA ILE A 468 38.52 -29.54 15.84
C ILE A 468 37.39 -29.78 14.82
N LEU A 469 36.36 -30.50 15.20
CA LEU A 469 35.15 -30.68 14.38
C LEU A 469 34.53 -29.35 14.01
N PHE A 470 34.29 -28.46 14.97
CA PHE A 470 33.75 -27.10 14.70
C PHE A 470 34.69 -26.24 13.86
N LYS A 471 36.01 -26.39 14.04
CA LYS A 471 37.00 -25.71 13.19
C LYS A 471 36.86 -26.13 11.72
N GLN A 472 36.65 -27.44 11.47
CA GLN A 472 36.42 -27.98 10.14
C GLN A 472 35.10 -27.47 9.55
N MET A 473 34.01 -27.49 10.29
CA MET A 473 32.69 -26.95 9.86
C MET A 473 32.80 -25.48 9.49
N LYS A 474 33.46 -24.67 10.34
CA LYS A 474 33.65 -23.24 10.04
C LYS A 474 34.44 -23.01 8.76
N LYS A 475 35.51 -23.79 8.54
CA LYS A 475 36.30 -23.70 7.31
C LYS A 475 35.43 -23.97 6.08
N GLU A 476 34.64 -25.06 6.09
CA GLU A 476 33.74 -25.38 4.96
C GLU A 476 32.70 -24.26 4.72
N LEU A 477 32.12 -23.65 5.76
CA LEU A 477 31.19 -22.51 5.65
C LEU A 477 31.88 -21.28 5.08
N LEU A 478 33.06 -20.93 5.52
CA LEU A 478 33.83 -19.76 5.02
C LEU A 478 34.27 -19.94 3.57
N ASP A 479 34.61 -21.17 3.17
CA ASP A 479 34.93 -21.47 1.76
C ASP A 479 33.69 -21.23 0.86
N ILE A 480 32.49 -21.67 1.29
CA ILE A 480 31.23 -21.39 0.60
C ILE A 480 30.93 -19.89 0.54
N LYS A 481 31.11 -19.18 1.66
CA LYS A 481 30.94 -17.72 1.68
C LYS A 481 31.84 -17.06 0.64
N LYS A 482 33.10 -17.43 0.60
CA LYS A 482 34.08 -16.86 -0.33
C LYS A 482 33.70 -17.08 -1.80
N GLU A 483 33.06 -18.21 -2.09
CA GLU A 483 32.74 -18.58 -3.48
C GLU A 483 31.38 -18.04 -3.94
N TYR A 484 30.39 -17.95 -3.07
CA TYR A 484 28.99 -17.69 -3.47
C TYR A 484 28.35 -16.45 -2.83
N ALA A 485 28.97 -15.80 -1.85
CA ALA A 485 28.38 -14.64 -1.23
C ALA A 485 28.30 -13.45 -2.18
N THR A 486 27.18 -12.77 -2.17
CA THR A 486 26.92 -11.53 -2.91
C THR A 486 26.65 -10.38 -1.94
N GLU A 487 26.77 -9.15 -2.41
CA GLU A 487 26.38 -7.99 -1.63
C GLU A 487 24.89 -7.99 -1.33
N ARG A 488 24.51 -7.36 -0.23
CA ARG A 488 23.12 -7.17 0.14
C ARG A 488 22.38 -6.29 -0.87
N LYS A 489 21.23 -6.75 -1.33
CA LYS A 489 20.36 -6.03 -2.27
C LYS A 489 19.34 -5.13 -1.53
N THR A 490 18.73 -5.64 -0.47
CA THR A 490 17.66 -4.94 0.25
C THR A 490 18.23 -3.93 1.25
N VAL A 491 17.77 -2.69 1.18
CA VAL A 491 18.14 -1.61 2.12
C VAL A 491 17.24 -1.68 3.35
N ILE A 492 17.80 -1.52 4.54
CA ILE A 492 17.04 -1.49 5.81
C ILE A 492 17.15 -0.10 6.41
N LYS A 493 16.00 0.52 6.70
CA LYS A 493 15.87 1.79 7.42
C LYS A 493 15.34 1.56 8.82
N ASP A 494 15.89 2.28 9.79
CA ASP A 494 15.52 2.11 11.21
C ASP A 494 14.11 2.63 11.50
N GLU A 495 13.71 3.75 10.89
CA GLU A 495 12.43 4.41 11.09
C GLU A 495 11.40 4.01 10.03
N VAL A 496 10.12 4.06 10.42
CA VAL A 496 8.98 3.89 9.52
C VAL A 496 8.52 5.27 9.08
N SER A 497 8.55 5.55 7.78
CA SER A 497 8.01 6.79 7.21
C SER A 497 6.48 6.77 7.30
N GLU A 498 5.88 7.68 8.07
CA GLU A 498 4.43 7.88 8.04
C GLU A 498 4.00 8.53 6.73
N ILE A 499 3.19 7.82 5.96
CA ILE A 499 2.58 8.36 4.75
C ILE A 499 1.33 9.15 5.16
N LYS A 500 1.48 10.49 5.30
CA LYS A 500 0.36 11.40 5.51
C LYS A 500 -0.12 11.91 4.16
N ILE A 501 -1.39 11.69 3.87
CA ILE A 501 -2.07 12.23 2.69
C ILE A 501 -3.30 12.93 3.22
N ASP A 502 -3.32 14.26 3.11
CA ASP A 502 -4.52 15.03 3.41
C ASP A 502 -5.52 14.85 2.26
N ALA A 503 -6.76 14.54 2.59
CA ALA A 503 -7.80 14.31 1.58
C ALA A 503 -8.01 15.53 0.66
N ILE A 504 -7.71 16.71 1.15
CA ILE A 504 -7.79 17.98 0.42
C ILE A 504 -6.76 18.04 -0.72
N ASP A 505 -5.56 17.51 -0.50
CA ASP A 505 -4.48 17.53 -1.51
C ASP A 505 -4.78 16.65 -2.74
N MET A 506 -5.75 15.75 -2.61
CA MET A 506 -6.17 14.86 -3.71
C MET A 506 -7.25 15.46 -4.61
N ILE A 507 -7.82 16.62 -4.25
CA ILE A 507 -8.89 17.25 -5.01
C ILE A 507 -8.27 18.00 -6.19
N GLN A 508 -8.74 17.69 -7.40
CA GLN A 508 -8.33 18.44 -8.59
C GLN A 508 -8.79 19.89 -8.47
N LYS A 509 -7.87 20.83 -8.54
CA LYS A 509 -8.17 22.27 -8.51
C LYS A 509 -8.68 22.69 -9.88
N GLU A 510 -9.97 23.01 -9.95
CA GLU A 510 -10.62 23.53 -11.16
C GLU A 510 -11.56 24.67 -10.76
N ASP A 511 -11.61 25.73 -11.60
CA ASP A 511 -12.61 26.77 -11.44
C ASP A 511 -13.88 26.34 -12.18
N VAL A 512 -14.99 26.35 -11.48
CA VAL A 512 -16.30 25.85 -11.94
C VAL A 512 -17.41 26.84 -11.63
N ILE A 513 -18.47 26.81 -12.42
CA ILE A 513 -19.68 27.59 -12.17
C ILE A 513 -20.63 26.76 -11.31
N VAL A 514 -20.96 27.24 -10.13
CA VAL A 514 -21.91 26.63 -9.21
C VAL A 514 -23.27 27.31 -9.36
N VAL A 515 -24.30 26.51 -9.61
CA VAL A 515 -25.70 26.94 -9.71
C VAL A 515 -26.50 26.33 -8.58
N ILE A 516 -27.23 27.16 -7.87
CA ILE A 516 -28.10 26.76 -6.76
C ILE A 516 -29.49 27.36 -7.00
N THR A 517 -30.54 26.54 -6.89
CA THR A 517 -31.92 27.00 -7.07
C THR A 517 -32.67 27.06 -5.74
N LYS A 518 -33.80 27.78 -5.76
CA LYS A 518 -34.70 27.93 -4.58
C LYS A 518 -35.26 26.59 -4.09
N GLU A 519 -35.61 25.70 -5.01
CA GLU A 519 -36.13 24.37 -4.71
C GLU A 519 -35.02 23.38 -4.29
N GLY A 520 -33.76 23.86 -4.19
CA GLY A 520 -32.63 23.08 -3.66
C GLY A 520 -31.93 22.20 -4.68
N TYR A 521 -32.09 22.48 -6.00
CA TYR A 521 -31.25 21.83 -7.02
C TYR A 521 -29.91 22.51 -7.09
N ILE A 522 -28.85 21.68 -7.15
CA ILE A 522 -27.48 22.16 -7.17
C ILE A 522 -26.66 21.40 -8.23
N LYS A 523 -25.80 22.12 -8.92
CA LYS A 523 -24.85 21.58 -9.89
C LYS A 523 -23.58 22.42 -9.96
N ARG A 524 -22.49 21.78 -10.38
CA ARG A 524 -21.29 22.49 -10.86
C ARG A 524 -21.13 22.23 -12.36
N VAL A 525 -20.69 23.26 -13.06
CA VAL A 525 -20.52 23.26 -14.52
C VAL A 525 -19.12 23.74 -14.81
N SER A 526 -18.39 23.05 -15.69
CA SER A 526 -17.06 23.53 -16.12
C SER A 526 -17.19 24.88 -16.84
N SER A 527 -16.20 25.76 -16.63
CA SER A 527 -16.16 27.09 -17.28
C SER A 527 -16.29 27.00 -18.82
N ARG A 528 -15.74 25.91 -19.40
CA ARG A 528 -15.91 25.63 -20.85
C ARG A 528 -17.34 25.34 -21.24
N SER A 529 -18.09 24.53 -20.46
CA SER A 529 -19.50 24.23 -20.72
C SER A 529 -20.40 25.46 -20.56
N TYR A 530 -20.10 26.31 -19.58
CA TYR A 530 -20.79 27.57 -19.37
C TYR A 530 -20.56 28.56 -20.54
N GLN A 531 -19.29 28.75 -20.93
CA GLN A 531 -18.94 29.66 -22.03
C GLN A 531 -19.57 29.23 -23.35
N SER A 532 -19.67 27.94 -23.65
CA SER A 532 -20.32 27.42 -24.85
C SER A 532 -21.84 27.63 -24.88
N SER A 533 -22.46 27.91 -23.72
CA SER A 533 -23.90 28.03 -23.53
C SER A 533 -24.29 29.45 -23.03
N LYS A 534 -23.42 30.44 -23.16
CA LYS A 534 -23.52 31.78 -22.54
C LYS A 534 -24.80 32.59 -22.90
N ASN A 535 -25.52 32.23 -23.97
CA ASN A 535 -26.74 32.88 -24.41
C ASN A 535 -28.02 32.07 -24.13
N GLU A 536 -27.94 31.00 -23.39
CA GLU A 536 -29.05 30.09 -23.12
C GLU A 536 -29.30 30.00 -21.62
N ASP A 537 -30.58 30.01 -21.23
CA ASP A 537 -30.97 29.86 -19.85
C ASP A 537 -30.67 28.43 -19.35
N THR A 538 -30.30 28.34 -18.09
CA THR A 538 -30.15 27.01 -17.42
C THR A 538 -31.53 26.38 -17.22
N LEU A 539 -31.63 25.03 -17.29
CA LEU A 539 -32.89 24.35 -17.02
C LEU A 539 -33.27 24.49 -15.55
N LEU A 540 -34.49 24.96 -15.32
CA LEU A 540 -35.10 25.09 -14.01
C LEU A 540 -36.38 24.23 -13.94
N LYS A 541 -36.81 23.86 -12.74
CA LYS A 541 -38.09 23.24 -12.50
C LYS A 541 -39.22 24.28 -12.59
N ASP A 542 -40.45 23.84 -12.80
CA ASP A 542 -41.61 24.74 -12.79
C ASP A 542 -41.67 25.51 -11.46
N ASN A 543 -41.85 26.83 -11.53
CA ASN A 543 -41.88 27.72 -10.37
C ASN A 543 -40.59 27.74 -9.51
N ASP A 544 -39.41 27.45 -10.10
CA ASP A 544 -38.11 27.58 -9.45
C ASP A 544 -37.30 28.73 -10.05
N TYR A 545 -36.33 29.24 -9.32
CA TYR A 545 -35.44 30.31 -9.77
C TYR A 545 -34.02 30.15 -9.20
N VAL A 546 -33.03 30.73 -9.85
CA VAL A 546 -31.64 30.72 -9.42
C VAL A 546 -31.48 31.55 -8.14
N LEU A 547 -31.06 30.94 -7.06
CA LEU A 547 -30.78 31.57 -5.77
C LEU A 547 -29.34 32.04 -5.68
N GLY A 548 -28.40 31.29 -6.31
CA GLY A 548 -26.98 31.61 -6.35
C GLY A 548 -26.32 31.13 -7.63
N LEU A 549 -25.44 31.95 -8.18
CA LEU A 549 -24.68 31.70 -9.38
C LEU A 549 -23.25 32.25 -9.17
N TYR A 550 -22.29 31.37 -8.96
CA TYR A 550 -20.95 31.70 -8.53
C TYR A 550 -19.87 31.00 -9.34
N GLU A 551 -18.78 31.69 -9.64
CA GLU A 551 -17.55 31.08 -10.12
C GLU A 551 -16.65 30.76 -8.90
N LEU A 552 -16.41 29.49 -8.64
CA LEU A 552 -15.71 28.98 -7.46
C LEU A 552 -14.66 27.95 -7.84
N ASN A 553 -13.63 27.82 -6.99
CA ASN A 553 -12.70 26.72 -7.10
C ASN A 553 -13.29 25.44 -6.46
N THR A 554 -12.89 24.28 -6.92
CA THR A 554 -13.30 23.00 -6.35
C THR A 554 -12.96 22.84 -4.86
N LEU A 555 -11.99 23.60 -4.36
CA LEU A 555 -11.60 23.65 -2.94
C LEU A 555 -12.47 24.55 -2.08
N ASP A 556 -13.27 25.44 -2.71
CA ASP A 556 -14.15 26.35 -2.00
C ASP A 556 -15.38 25.65 -1.43
N THR A 557 -16.16 26.37 -0.65
CA THR A 557 -17.36 25.85 0.02
C THR A 557 -18.55 26.74 -0.24
N VAL A 558 -19.74 26.16 -0.33
CA VAL A 558 -21.00 26.89 -0.30
C VAL A 558 -21.76 26.55 0.98
N LEU A 559 -22.19 27.58 1.70
CA LEU A 559 -23.09 27.46 2.83
C LEU A 559 -24.54 27.68 2.36
N LEU A 560 -25.40 26.68 2.55
CA LEU A 560 -26.83 26.79 2.22
C LEU A 560 -27.64 26.93 3.50
N PHE A 561 -28.39 28.01 3.64
CA PHE A 561 -29.18 28.28 4.83
C PHE A 561 -30.61 27.82 4.62
N THR A 562 -31.23 27.28 5.69
CA THR A 562 -32.59 26.74 5.64
C THR A 562 -33.55 27.51 6.52
N ASN A 563 -34.84 27.41 6.19
CA ASN A 563 -35.92 28.04 6.99
C ASN A 563 -36.00 27.56 8.43
N LEU A 564 -35.50 26.35 8.72
CA LEU A 564 -35.54 25.76 10.09
C LEU A 564 -34.34 26.16 10.96
N GLY A 565 -33.57 27.20 10.56
CA GLY A 565 -32.45 27.69 11.35
C GLY A 565 -31.20 26.83 11.31
N ASN A 566 -31.07 26.04 10.26
CA ASN A 566 -29.89 25.22 10.00
C ASN A 566 -29.11 25.73 8.78
N TYR A 567 -27.90 25.25 8.62
CA TYR A 567 -27.13 25.39 7.39
C TYR A 567 -26.51 24.06 6.96
N LEU A 568 -26.25 23.96 5.68
CA LEU A 568 -25.55 22.83 5.04
C LEU A 568 -24.18 23.33 4.60
N TYR A 569 -23.16 22.60 4.98
CA TYR A 569 -21.78 22.82 4.53
C TYR A 569 -21.52 21.95 3.30
N VAL A 570 -21.33 22.56 2.14
CA VAL A 570 -21.20 21.87 0.86
C VAL A 570 -19.90 22.27 0.17
N PRO A 571 -18.83 21.47 0.31
CA PRO A 571 -17.62 21.67 -0.49
C PRO A 571 -17.94 21.57 -1.98
N VAL A 572 -17.35 22.43 -2.79
CA VAL A 572 -17.65 22.52 -4.22
C VAL A 572 -17.29 21.22 -4.97
N HIS A 573 -16.21 20.54 -4.54
CA HIS A 573 -15.80 19.25 -5.14
C HIS A 573 -16.83 18.12 -4.96
N GLU A 574 -17.72 18.21 -3.97
CA GLU A 574 -18.80 17.24 -3.75
C GLU A 574 -20.08 17.54 -4.54
N ILE A 575 -20.19 18.75 -5.11
CA ILE A 575 -21.32 19.13 -5.95
C ILE A 575 -21.26 18.32 -7.25
N PRO A 576 -22.36 17.67 -7.68
CA PRO A 576 -22.39 16.88 -8.89
C PRO A 576 -22.06 17.69 -10.15
N ASP A 577 -21.19 17.13 -10.98
CA ASP A 577 -20.85 17.67 -12.30
C ASP A 577 -22.05 17.54 -13.25
N ALA A 578 -22.35 18.57 -14.00
CA ALA A 578 -23.48 18.58 -14.92
C ALA A 578 -23.22 19.56 -16.08
N LYS A 579 -23.94 19.38 -17.17
CA LYS A 579 -23.94 20.36 -18.27
C LYS A 579 -24.81 21.58 -17.90
N TRP A 580 -24.59 22.71 -18.55
CA TRP A 580 -25.35 23.93 -18.31
C TRP A 580 -26.88 23.73 -18.44
N LYS A 581 -27.32 22.96 -19.42
CA LYS A 581 -28.73 22.64 -19.69
C LYS A 581 -29.34 21.52 -18.82
N ASP A 582 -28.56 20.92 -17.92
CA ASP A 582 -29.09 19.88 -17.03
C ASP A 582 -29.71 20.54 -15.78
N LEU A 583 -30.70 19.89 -15.17
CA LEU A 583 -31.35 20.37 -13.95
C LEU A 583 -30.40 20.31 -12.73
N GLY A 584 -29.42 19.42 -12.75
CA GLY A 584 -28.62 19.11 -11.55
C GLY A 584 -29.26 18.08 -10.63
N LYS A 585 -28.77 17.98 -9.40
CA LYS A 585 -29.33 17.08 -8.38
C LYS A 585 -29.87 17.85 -7.18
N HIS A 586 -30.93 17.35 -6.56
CA HIS A 586 -31.45 17.95 -5.36
C HIS A 586 -30.48 17.74 -4.18
N ILE A 587 -30.36 18.73 -3.33
CA ILE A 587 -29.40 18.75 -2.21
C ILE A 587 -29.57 17.58 -1.24
N SER A 588 -30.78 17.01 -1.11
CA SER A 588 -31.04 15.80 -0.32
C SER A 588 -30.26 14.58 -0.77
N ASN A 589 -29.76 14.58 -2.00
CA ASN A 589 -28.89 13.51 -2.52
C ASN A 589 -27.43 13.66 -2.05
N ILE A 590 -27.07 14.82 -1.51
CA ILE A 590 -25.69 15.16 -1.09
C ILE A 590 -25.62 15.27 0.43
N ARG A 591 -26.66 15.86 1.06
CA ARG A 591 -26.76 16.10 2.50
C ARG A 591 -28.10 15.64 3.04
N THR A 592 -28.10 15.14 4.26
CA THR A 592 -29.35 14.76 4.93
C THR A 592 -30.07 16.02 5.43
N ILE A 593 -31.25 16.29 4.88
CA ILE A 593 -32.17 17.36 5.27
C ILE A 593 -33.55 16.80 5.59
N LYS A 594 -34.35 17.53 6.38
CA LYS A 594 -35.74 17.17 6.65
C LYS A 594 -36.62 17.50 5.45
N SER A 595 -37.75 16.81 5.27
CA SER A 595 -38.67 17.05 4.14
C SER A 595 -39.30 18.46 4.15
N GLU A 596 -39.44 19.08 5.33
CA GLU A 596 -40.01 20.41 5.55
C GLU A 596 -38.96 21.54 5.41
N GLU A 597 -37.68 21.16 5.28
CA GLU A 597 -36.58 22.10 5.28
C GLU A 597 -36.30 22.62 3.87
N LYS A 598 -36.42 23.96 3.71
CA LYS A 598 -36.29 24.66 2.42
C LYS A 598 -35.08 25.57 2.43
N ILE A 599 -34.37 25.64 1.30
CA ILE A 599 -33.23 26.55 1.13
C ILE A 599 -33.76 27.98 1.02
N ILE A 600 -33.18 28.89 1.83
CA ILE A 600 -33.62 30.33 1.85
C ILE A 600 -32.51 31.27 1.41
N GLY A 601 -31.24 30.84 1.48
CA GLY A 601 -30.07 31.60 1.11
C GLY A 601 -28.86 30.73 0.84
N CYS A 602 -27.92 31.22 0.08
CA CYS A 602 -26.64 30.59 -0.20
C CYS A 602 -25.53 31.61 -0.14
N ILE A 603 -24.40 31.23 0.45
CA ILE A 603 -23.24 32.09 0.63
C ILE A 603 -22.00 31.29 0.16
N PRO A 604 -21.27 31.78 -0.85
CA PRO A 604 -20.00 31.21 -1.26
C PRO A 604 -18.91 31.57 -0.23
N VAL A 605 -17.98 30.67 0.03
CA VAL A 605 -16.88 30.89 0.96
C VAL A 605 -15.60 30.35 0.34
N THR A 606 -14.68 31.24 0.07
CA THR A 606 -13.32 30.96 -0.43
C THR A 606 -12.36 30.81 0.75
N ASN A 607 -12.52 31.65 1.78
CA ASN A 607 -11.73 31.61 3.00
C ASN A 607 -12.59 31.80 4.25
N PHE A 608 -12.46 30.90 5.23
CA PHE A 608 -13.15 30.99 6.52
C PHE A 608 -12.41 31.85 7.54
N GLU A 609 -11.21 32.26 7.29
CA GLU A 609 -10.38 33.04 8.23
C GLU A 609 -10.55 34.56 8.04
N THR A 610 -11.56 34.98 7.29
CA THR A 610 -11.93 36.39 7.11
C THR A 610 -12.70 36.92 8.33
N SER A 611 -12.77 38.27 8.46
CA SER A 611 -13.57 38.94 9.48
C SER A 611 -15.06 39.05 9.14
N ASP A 612 -15.49 38.43 8.05
CA ASP A 612 -16.88 38.46 7.57
C ASP A 612 -17.89 37.98 8.61
N ILE A 613 -19.06 38.60 8.55
CA ILE A 613 -20.14 38.34 9.52
C ILE A 613 -21.41 37.95 8.79
N ILE A 614 -21.92 36.78 9.10
CA ILE A 614 -23.21 36.34 8.57
C ILE A 614 -24.33 36.89 9.46
N THR A 615 -25.28 37.59 8.82
CA THR A 615 -26.47 38.15 9.47
C THR A 615 -27.70 37.35 9.09
N ILE A 616 -28.46 36.88 10.10
CA ILE A 616 -29.65 36.02 9.95
C ILE A 616 -30.85 36.77 10.48
N PHE A 617 -31.96 36.78 9.71
CA PHE A 617 -33.23 37.38 10.07
C PHE A 617 -34.30 36.31 10.22
N THR A 618 -35.19 36.45 11.24
CA THR A 618 -36.26 35.50 11.45
C THR A 618 -37.63 36.12 11.28
N LYS A 619 -38.63 35.29 11.01
CA LYS A 619 -40.04 35.65 10.81
C LYS A 619 -40.66 36.30 12.05
N ASN A 620 -40.24 35.85 13.25
CA ASN A 620 -40.70 36.43 14.51
C ASN A 620 -39.89 37.66 14.95
N GLY A 621 -39.15 38.28 14.03
CA GLY A 621 -38.46 39.53 14.22
C GLY A 621 -37.18 39.48 15.06
N MET A 622 -36.52 38.38 15.07
CA MET A 622 -35.15 38.27 15.62
C MET A 622 -34.10 38.54 14.54
N ILE A 623 -32.95 39.03 14.97
CA ILE A 623 -31.74 39.19 14.15
C ILE A 623 -30.53 38.65 14.90
N LYS A 624 -29.63 38.05 14.17
CA LYS A 624 -28.40 37.47 14.70
C LYS A 624 -27.21 37.77 13.79
N ARG A 625 -26.06 38.12 14.39
CA ARG A 625 -24.76 38.22 13.71
C ARG A 625 -23.82 37.15 14.26
N THR A 626 -23.09 36.48 13.36
CA THR A 626 -22.12 35.43 13.72
C THR A 626 -20.94 35.50 12.78
N ASN A 627 -19.71 35.36 13.31
CA ASN A 627 -18.49 35.36 12.49
C ASN A 627 -18.49 34.18 11.53
N LEU A 628 -18.03 34.38 10.30
CA LEU A 628 -17.95 33.35 9.28
C LEU A 628 -17.09 32.17 9.71
N SER A 629 -16.03 32.41 10.47
CA SER A 629 -15.12 31.35 10.98
C SER A 629 -15.85 30.27 11.83
N GLU A 630 -16.95 30.63 12.52
CA GLU A 630 -17.73 29.67 13.31
C GLU A 630 -18.54 28.66 12.47
N PHE A 631 -18.69 28.91 11.16
CA PHE A 631 -19.40 28.02 10.23
C PHE A 631 -18.50 26.94 9.63
N LYS A 632 -17.17 26.95 9.88
CA LYS A 632 -16.23 25.93 9.43
C LYS A 632 -16.47 24.61 10.16
N LEU A 633 -16.71 23.53 9.41
CA LEU A 633 -17.00 22.20 9.96
C LEU A 633 -15.96 21.17 9.54
N GLN A 634 -15.65 20.24 10.44
CA GLN A 634 -14.87 19.04 10.12
C GLN A 634 -15.76 17.85 9.71
N ARG A 635 -17.02 17.83 10.15
CA ARG A 635 -17.99 16.77 9.82
C ARG A 635 -19.29 17.45 9.37
N TYR A 636 -19.69 17.21 8.14
CA TYR A 636 -20.76 17.96 7.46
C TYR A 636 -21.76 17.08 6.67
N SER A 637 -21.96 15.83 7.09
CA SER A 637 -22.91 14.91 6.43
C SER A 637 -24.40 15.31 6.56
N LYS A 638 -24.74 16.16 7.51
CA LYS A 638 -26.12 16.60 7.80
C LYS A 638 -26.20 18.09 8.10
N ALA A 639 -27.42 18.63 8.06
CA ALA A 639 -27.71 20.01 8.46
C ALA A 639 -27.27 20.30 9.90
N VAL A 640 -26.70 21.49 10.14
CA VAL A 640 -26.19 21.95 11.43
C VAL A 640 -26.89 23.25 11.81
N THR A 641 -27.26 23.39 13.07
CA THR A 641 -27.99 24.57 13.57
C THR A 641 -27.11 25.81 13.54
N CYS A 642 -27.57 26.87 12.87
CA CYS A 642 -26.92 28.18 12.81
C CYS A 642 -27.63 29.25 13.67
N ILE A 643 -28.88 29.03 14.05
CA ILE A 643 -29.63 29.87 14.99
C ILE A 643 -30.61 29.00 15.75
N LYS A 644 -30.74 29.21 17.06
CA LYS A 644 -31.74 28.53 17.86
C LYS A 644 -33.08 29.28 17.74
N LEU A 645 -33.99 28.73 16.94
CA LEU A 645 -35.34 29.27 16.77
C LEU A 645 -36.22 28.95 18.00
N LYS A 646 -37.17 29.81 18.24
CA LYS A 646 -38.29 29.52 19.13
C LYS A 646 -39.38 28.75 18.37
N ASP A 647 -40.35 28.20 19.09
CA ASP A 647 -41.45 27.46 18.48
C ASP A 647 -42.19 28.36 17.46
N ASP A 648 -42.50 27.80 16.30
CA ASP A 648 -43.15 28.44 15.14
C ASP A 648 -42.41 29.62 14.48
N ASP A 649 -41.07 29.78 14.73
CA ASP A 649 -40.25 30.75 14.04
C ASP A 649 -39.52 30.11 12.84
N GLU A 650 -39.27 30.91 11.82
CA GLU A 650 -38.54 30.52 10.60
C GLU A 650 -37.49 31.56 10.26
N VAL A 651 -36.41 31.14 9.62
CA VAL A 651 -35.44 32.06 9.04
C VAL A 651 -35.97 32.60 7.70
N VAL A 652 -35.97 33.94 7.59
CA VAL A 652 -36.41 34.64 6.38
C VAL A 652 -35.28 34.91 5.41
N ASN A 653 -34.08 35.24 5.93
CA ASN A 653 -32.93 35.56 5.14
C ASN A 653 -31.62 35.33 5.92
N ALA A 654 -30.54 35.00 5.20
CA ALA A 654 -29.17 34.93 5.69
C ALA A 654 -28.24 35.60 4.70
N ILE A 655 -27.48 36.60 5.12
CA ILE A 655 -26.71 37.49 4.26
C ILE A 655 -25.28 37.60 4.78
N ASN A 656 -24.29 37.49 3.89
CA ASN A 656 -22.93 37.97 4.09
C ASN A 656 -22.79 39.34 3.39
N SER A 657 -22.67 40.41 4.12
CA SER A 657 -22.52 41.74 3.57
C SER A 657 -21.87 42.69 4.57
N LYS A 658 -20.99 43.54 4.11
CA LYS A 658 -20.30 44.58 4.87
C LYS A 658 -21.15 45.86 5.05
N ASN A 659 -22.36 45.88 4.48
CA ASN A 659 -23.26 47.00 4.62
C ASN A 659 -23.72 47.21 6.06
N LYS A 660 -23.77 48.46 6.51
CA LYS A 660 -24.00 48.85 7.88
C LYS A 660 -25.46 49.21 8.22
N GLU A 661 -26.29 49.36 7.19
CA GLU A 661 -27.69 49.76 7.38
C GLU A 661 -28.62 48.54 7.28
N VAL A 662 -29.53 48.39 8.20
CA VAL A 662 -30.52 47.30 8.25
C VAL A 662 -31.92 47.84 7.89
N LEU A 663 -32.57 47.19 6.94
CA LEU A 663 -34.01 47.40 6.68
C LEU A 663 -34.75 46.07 6.94
N ILE A 664 -35.76 46.14 7.82
CA ILE A 664 -36.68 45.04 8.08
C ILE A 664 -38.10 45.50 7.72
N SER A 665 -38.85 44.65 7.03
CA SER A 665 -40.24 44.87 6.69
C SER A 665 -41.17 43.76 7.10
N THR A 666 -42.40 44.10 7.45
CA THR A 666 -43.41 43.18 7.91
C THR A 666 -44.54 42.98 6.90
N GLU A 667 -45.28 41.87 7.03
CA GLU A 667 -46.40 41.55 6.14
C GLU A 667 -47.46 42.64 6.14
N ASN A 668 -47.76 43.19 7.31
CA ASN A 668 -48.80 44.25 7.49
C ASN A 668 -48.31 45.66 7.14
N GLY A 669 -47.09 45.78 6.58
CA GLY A 669 -46.65 47.00 5.97
C GLY A 669 -45.74 47.91 6.77
N TYR A 670 -45.19 47.47 7.88
CA TYR A 670 -44.20 48.23 8.66
C TYR A 670 -42.80 48.01 8.15
N GLY A 671 -41.97 49.07 8.11
CA GLY A 671 -40.52 49.00 7.81
C GLY A 671 -39.75 49.72 8.92
N LEU A 672 -38.64 49.08 9.34
CA LEU A 672 -37.74 49.66 10.33
C LEU A 672 -36.33 49.72 9.79
N TRP A 673 -35.73 50.91 9.86
CA TRP A 673 -34.36 51.18 9.47
C TRP A 673 -33.51 51.52 10.70
N TYR A 674 -32.37 50.82 10.89
CA TYR A 674 -31.45 51.05 12.03
C TYR A 674 -30.03 50.58 11.67
N ASP A 675 -29.06 50.87 12.53
CA ASP A 675 -27.65 50.54 12.34
C ASP A 675 -27.39 49.10 12.74
N ILE A 676 -26.63 48.32 11.92
CA ILE A 676 -26.28 46.94 12.21
C ILE A 676 -25.41 46.77 13.46
N GLU A 677 -24.67 47.81 13.87
CA GLU A 677 -23.81 47.79 15.05
C GLU A 677 -24.62 47.72 16.36
N GLU A 678 -25.93 48.05 16.31
CA GLU A 678 -26.84 47.79 17.43
C GLU A 678 -27.06 46.28 17.68
N VAL A 679 -26.64 45.42 16.79
CA VAL A 679 -26.78 43.96 16.89
C VAL A 679 -25.43 43.33 17.31
N PRO A 680 -25.34 42.77 18.52
CA PRO A 680 -24.10 42.15 18.97
C PRO A 680 -23.78 40.89 18.17
N ILE A 681 -22.47 40.64 17.96
CA ILE A 681 -22.00 39.38 17.45
C ILE A 681 -22.18 38.29 18.50
N SER A 682 -22.67 37.13 18.12
CA SER A 682 -22.98 36.05 19.03
C SER A 682 -22.68 34.69 18.42
N GLY A 683 -22.37 33.68 19.25
CA GLY A 683 -21.97 32.34 18.81
C GLY A 683 -23.06 31.61 18.00
N ILE A 684 -22.65 30.62 17.23
CA ILE A 684 -23.47 29.94 16.22
C ILE A 684 -24.79 29.38 16.73
N LYS A 685 -24.89 28.98 18.01
CA LYS A 685 -26.06 28.39 18.62
C LYS A 685 -26.97 29.40 19.39
N ALA A 686 -26.67 30.69 19.34
CA ALA A 686 -27.45 31.71 19.99
C ALA A 686 -28.77 31.95 19.23
N SER A 687 -29.79 32.47 19.93
CA SER A 687 -31.11 32.80 19.37
C SER A 687 -31.17 34.18 18.71
N GLY A 688 -30.12 34.98 18.84
CA GLY A 688 -30.11 36.36 18.40
C GLY A 688 -30.87 37.32 19.34
N VAL A 689 -31.08 38.53 18.85
CA VAL A 689 -31.75 39.62 19.58
C VAL A 689 -32.98 40.11 18.83
N LYS A 690 -33.89 40.77 19.53
CA LYS A 690 -35.11 41.34 18.92
C LYS A 690 -34.72 42.48 17.97
N SER A 691 -35.10 42.36 16.70
CA SER A 691 -34.85 43.36 15.65
C SER A 691 -35.98 44.36 15.53
N ILE A 692 -37.21 43.93 15.42
CA ILE A 692 -38.39 44.78 15.26
C ILE A 692 -39.48 44.38 16.33
N ASN A 693 -40.31 45.34 16.72
CA ASN A 693 -41.44 45.10 17.62
C ASN A 693 -42.70 44.74 16.87
N LEU A 694 -42.96 43.45 16.75
CA LEU A 694 -44.16 42.92 16.09
C LEU A 694 -45.38 43.00 17.03
N LYS A 695 -46.56 43.35 16.49
CA LYS A 695 -47.88 43.26 17.12
C LYS A 695 -48.77 42.46 16.18
N ASP A 696 -48.90 41.16 16.41
CA ASP A 696 -49.66 40.24 15.56
C ASP A 696 -49.28 40.34 14.06
N ASP A 697 -47.98 40.44 13.78
CA ASP A 697 -47.39 40.63 12.44
C ASP A 697 -46.18 39.72 12.27
N ILE A 698 -45.71 39.51 11.06
CA ILE A 698 -44.55 38.70 10.77
C ILE A 698 -43.57 39.47 9.86
N VAL A 699 -42.27 39.19 9.98
CA VAL A 699 -41.25 39.71 9.11
C VAL A 699 -41.26 38.94 7.78
N VAL A 700 -41.32 39.66 6.68
CA VAL A 700 -41.28 39.11 5.31
C VAL A 700 -39.97 39.40 4.58
N SER A 701 -39.22 40.41 5.00
CA SER A 701 -37.92 40.75 4.41
C SER A 701 -37.02 41.38 5.45
N GLY A 702 -35.74 41.01 5.41
CA GLY A 702 -34.62 41.64 6.09
C GLY A 702 -33.44 41.75 5.14
N CYS A 703 -32.88 42.92 5.00
CA CYS A 703 -31.72 43.17 4.13
C CYS A 703 -30.71 44.12 4.78
N LEU A 704 -29.47 44.03 4.31
CA LEU A 704 -28.39 44.97 4.60
C LEU A 704 -28.19 45.86 3.38
N PHE A 705 -28.00 47.14 3.56
CA PHE A 705 -27.84 48.08 2.46
C PHE A 705 -26.88 49.21 2.81
N ASN A 706 -26.46 49.98 1.77
CA ASN A 706 -25.62 51.15 1.92
C ASN A 706 -26.49 52.43 1.86
N LYS A 707 -26.07 53.47 2.57
CA LYS A 707 -26.72 54.81 2.52
C LYS A 707 -26.80 55.43 1.14
N ASN A 708 -25.95 54.96 0.21
CA ASN A 708 -25.93 55.40 -1.17
C ASN A 708 -27.02 54.75 -2.05
N ASP A 709 -27.74 53.73 -1.52
CA ASP A 709 -28.88 53.17 -2.23
C ASP A 709 -30.06 54.17 -2.25
N GLU A 710 -30.80 54.15 -3.38
CA GLU A 710 -31.75 55.26 -3.66
C GLU A 710 -33.19 54.92 -3.29
N TYR A 711 -33.59 53.64 -3.44
CA TYR A 711 -35.00 53.28 -3.36
C TYR A 711 -35.27 52.00 -2.59
N ILE A 712 -36.42 51.98 -1.90
CA ILE A 712 -37.04 50.79 -1.33
C ILE A 712 -38.15 50.31 -2.28
N ALA A 713 -37.94 49.16 -2.94
CA ALA A 713 -38.98 48.49 -3.72
C ALA A 713 -39.92 47.67 -2.78
N VAL A 714 -41.19 47.88 -2.90
CA VAL A 714 -42.22 47.20 -2.11
C VAL A 714 -43.19 46.45 -3.03
N PHE A 715 -43.30 45.12 -2.82
CA PHE A 715 -44.20 44.27 -3.60
C PHE A 715 -45.33 43.75 -2.73
N THR A 716 -46.56 43.72 -3.26
CA THR A 716 -47.73 43.31 -2.52
C THR A 716 -48.38 42.04 -3.09
N ASN A 717 -49.08 41.33 -2.25
CA ASN A 717 -49.80 40.11 -2.61
C ASN A 717 -50.88 40.31 -3.68
N LYS A 718 -51.33 41.57 -3.92
CA LYS A 718 -52.34 41.96 -4.94
C LYS A 718 -51.73 42.31 -6.30
N GLY A 719 -50.44 42.01 -6.52
CA GLY A 719 -49.82 42.34 -7.80
C GLY A 719 -49.55 43.82 -8.01
N THR A 720 -49.34 44.59 -6.96
CA THR A 720 -48.87 45.97 -7.07
C THR A 720 -47.43 46.11 -6.55
N ALA A 721 -46.68 47.02 -7.16
CA ALA A 721 -45.32 47.36 -6.71
C ALA A 721 -45.09 48.88 -6.77
N LYS A 722 -44.18 49.33 -5.92
CA LYS A 722 -43.73 50.73 -5.92
C LYS A 722 -42.28 50.87 -5.48
N ARG A 723 -41.66 51.98 -5.84
CA ARG A 723 -40.38 52.41 -5.25
C ARG A 723 -40.63 53.59 -4.34
N ILE A 724 -40.14 53.54 -3.10
CA ILE A 724 -40.14 54.64 -2.12
C ILE A 724 -38.72 55.18 -2.09
N LYS A 725 -38.55 56.51 -2.12
CA LYS A 725 -37.22 57.10 -1.90
C LYS A 725 -36.74 56.83 -0.50
N LEU A 726 -35.47 56.43 -0.33
CA LEU A 726 -34.91 56.14 0.97
C LEU A 726 -35.01 57.33 1.94
N GLU A 727 -34.95 58.54 1.42
CA GLU A 727 -35.11 59.82 2.14
C GLU A 727 -36.47 59.94 2.88
N GLU A 728 -37.51 59.16 2.47
CA GLU A 728 -38.83 59.16 3.14
C GLU A 728 -38.82 58.26 4.41
N MET A 729 -37.70 57.57 4.68
CA MET A 729 -37.54 56.75 5.86
C MET A 729 -36.60 57.40 6.85
N GLU A 730 -37.04 57.46 8.09
CA GLU A 730 -36.20 57.94 9.19
C GLU A 730 -35.49 56.79 9.88
N LYS A 731 -34.15 56.91 10.03
CA LYS A 731 -33.36 55.95 10.78
C LYS A 731 -33.79 56.00 12.27
N SER A 732 -34.03 54.85 12.86
CA SER A 732 -34.47 54.69 14.24
C SER A 732 -33.56 53.70 14.98
N SER A 733 -33.83 53.44 16.25
CA SER A 733 -33.16 52.37 17.00
C SER A 733 -33.83 51.02 16.82
N ARG A 734 -33.06 49.96 17.00
CA ARG A 734 -33.51 48.57 16.99
C ARG A 734 -34.68 48.32 17.93
N ALA A 735 -35.53 47.33 17.66
CA ALA A 735 -36.67 46.88 18.45
C ALA A 735 -37.83 47.88 18.57
N ARG A 736 -37.90 48.86 17.70
CA ARG A 736 -39.06 49.75 17.46
C ARG A 736 -40.06 49.10 16.50
N ARG A 737 -41.25 49.69 16.31
CA ARG A 737 -42.28 49.18 15.39
C ARG A 737 -42.00 49.52 13.94
N GLY A 738 -41.30 50.59 13.71
CA GLY A 738 -41.01 51.14 12.39
C GLY A 738 -42.12 52.02 11.81
N LEU A 739 -41.95 52.40 10.53
CA LEU A 739 -42.87 53.27 9.81
C LEU A 739 -43.71 52.48 8.80
N LEU A 740 -44.95 52.95 8.49
CA LEU A 740 -45.79 52.29 7.48
C LEU A 740 -45.20 52.55 6.07
N LEU A 741 -44.92 51.44 5.34
CA LEU A 741 -44.45 51.42 3.95
C LEU A 741 -45.59 51.36 2.93
N ILE A 742 -46.84 51.11 3.38
CA ILE A 742 -47.99 50.96 2.50
C ILE A 742 -49.24 51.55 3.19
N ARG A 743 -50.17 52.06 2.45
CA ARG A 743 -51.43 52.58 2.97
C ARG A 743 -52.28 51.44 3.56
N GLU A 744 -52.73 51.60 4.78
CA GLU A 744 -53.65 50.68 5.42
C GLU A 744 -55.05 50.78 4.82
N VAL A 745 -55.57 49.66 4.33
CA VAL A 745 -56.94 49.58 3.78
C VAL A 745 -57.71 48.56 4.61
N LYS A 746 -58.69 49.00 5.41
CA LYS A 746 -59.42 48.16 6.35
C LYS A 746 -60.24 47.05 5.71
N THR A 747 -60.80 47.30 4.53
CA THR A 747 -61.54 46.31 3.74
C THR A 747 -60.59 45.71 2.68
N ASN A 748 -60.19 44.43 2.79
CA ASN A 748 -59.27 43.76 1.88
C ASN A 748 -57.84 44.38 1.91
N PRO A 749 -57.08 44.20 2.99
CA PRO A 749 -55.79 44.82 3.21
C PRO A 749 -54.76 44.33 2.17
N TYR A 750 -53.85 45.23 1.80
CA TYR A 750 -52.63 44.86 1.06
C TYR A 750 -51.59 44.29 2.04
N LYS A 751 -51.00 43.18 1.68
CA LYS A 751 -49.91 42.53 2.47
C LYS A 751 -48.60 42.64 1.65
N ILE A 752 -47.54 43.05 2.30
CA ILE A 752 -46.21 43.03 1.67
C ILE A 752 -45.79 41.58 1.53
N VAL A 753 -45.34 41.24 0.33
CA VAL A 753 -44.72 39.93 0.05
C VAL A 753 -43.20 39.99 0.27
N LYS A 754 -42.55 41.03 -0.25
CA LYS A 754 -41.12 41.26 -0.10
C LYS A 754 -40.76 42.73 -0.35
N THR A 755 -39.66 43.17 0.25
CA THR A 755 -39.03 44.45 -0.01
C THR A 755 -37.57 44.27 -0.33
N PHE A 756 -37.03 45.17 -1.20
CA PHE A 756 -35.63 45.24 -1.54
C PHE A 756 -35.15 46.67 -1.44
N VAL A 757 -33.93 46.89 -1.02
CA VAL A 757 -33.26 48.17 -1.25
C VAL A 757 -32.50 48.02 -2.58
N ILE A 758 -32.81 48.89 -3.53
CA ILE A 758 -32.40 48.78 -4.92
C ILE A 758 -31.91 50.09 -5.49
N ASN A 759 -31.07 49.99 -6.50
CA ASN A 759 -30.72 51.10 -7.40
C ASN A 759 -31.54 50.96 -8.70
N GLY A 760 -31.36 51.91 -9.63
CA GLY A 760 -32.11 51.98 -10.88
C GLY A 760 -31.82 50.88 -11.91
N ARG A 761 -30.89 49.93 -11.63
CA ARG A 761 -30.40 48.92 -12.58
C ARG A 761 -30.80 47.47 -12.24
N SER A 762 -31.32 47.20 -11.04
CA SER A 762 -31.67 45.86 -10.62
C SER A 762 -32.81 45.23 -11.45
N LYS A 763 -32.70 43.95 -11.77
CA LYS A 763 -33.75 43.14 -12.39
C LYS A 763 -34.37 42.25 -11.35
N LEU A 764 -35.67 42.29 -11.23
CA LEU A 764 -36.45 41.54 -10.23
C LEU A 764 -37.39 40.55 -10.91
N GLY A 765 -37.48 39.34 -10.38
CA GLY A 765 -38.49 38.36 -10.78
C GLY A 765 -39.61 38.31 -9.75
N PHE A 766 -40.84 38.10 -10.17
CA PHE A 766 -41.94 37.82 -9.27
C PHE A 766 -42.75 36.63 -9.71
N MET A 767 -43.05 35.77 -8.74
CA MET A 767 -43.76 34.50 -8.97
C MET A 767 -45.26 34.73 -8.69
N THR A 768 -46.09 34.31 -9.64
CA THR A 768 -47.53 34.27 -9.53
C THR A 768 -47.99 32.78 -9.36
N SER A 769 -49.27 32.55 -9.30
CA SER A 769 -49.82 31.17 -9.19
C SER A 769 -49.60 30.31 -10.43
N SER A 770 -49.21 30.89 -11.55
CA SER A 770 -49.05 30.18 -12.83
C SER A 770 -47.70 30.42 -13.53
N ASP A 771 -47.06 31.57 -13.32
CA ASP A 771 -45.92 31.98 -14.10
C ASP A 771 -44.92 32.81 -13.28
N ILE A 772 -43.72 32.92 -13.76
CA ILE A 772 -42.71 33.84 -13.26
C ILE A 772 -42.51 34.98 -14.30
N ASP A 773 -42.75 36.19 -13.89
CA ASP A 773 -42.58 37.38 -14.70
C ASP A 773 -41.37 38.23 -14.18
N TYR A 774 -40.80 39.03 -15.01
CA TYR A 774 -39.65 39.88 -14.71
C TYR A 774 -39.94 41.35 -14.91
N ILE A 775 -39.39 42.22 -14.04
CA ILE A 775 -39.49 43.66 -14.10
C ILE A 775 -38.13 44.31 -13.78
N ARG A 776 -37.77 45.35 -14.51
CA ARG A 776 -36.59 46.16 -14.15
C ARG A 776 -36.97 47.14 -13.05
N SER A 777 -36.05 47.42 -12.14
CA SER A 777 -36.28 48.40 -11.08
C SER A 777 -36.72 49.78 -11.61
N ALA A 778 -36.19 50.21 -12.75
CA ALA A 778 -36.57 51.45 -13.40
C ALA A 778 -38.03 51.53 -13.86
N GLU A 779 -38.67 50.38 -14.14
CA GLU A 779 -40.07 50.27 -14.60
C GLU A 779 -41.06 50.35 -13.46
N ILE A 780 -40.59 50.19 -12.22
CA ILE A 780 -41.44 50.31 -11.02
C ILE A 780 -41.65 51.79 -10.71
N SER A 781 -42.90 52.22 -10.63
CA SER A 781 -43.25 53.64 -10.37
C SER A 781 -42.78 54.13 -9.01
N ILE A 782 -42.20 55.34 -8.97
CA ILE A 782 -41.85 56.02 -7.74
C ILE A 782 -43.13 56.57 -7.14
N ASN A 783 -43.44 56.16 -5.89
CA ASN A 783 -44.64 56.59 -5.20
C ASN A 783 -44.31 56.94 -3.78
N ASP A 784 -45.11 57.75 -3.18
CA ASP A 784 -45.06 58.08 -1.77
C ASP A 784 -45.27 56.84 -0.88
N ARG A 785 -44.72 56.87 0.30
CA ARG A 785 -44.78 55.84 1.32
C ARG A 785 -46.23 55.40 1.63
N TYR A 786 -47.24 56.28 1.60
CA TYR A 786 -48.66 55.96 1.89
C TYR A 786 -49.45 55.47 0.69
N SER A 787 -48.86 55.32 -0.49
CA SER A 787 -49.59 54.76 -1.63
C SER A 787 -49.68 53.21 -1.58
N THR A 788 -50.59 52.67 -2.38
CA THR A 788 -50.72 51.20 -2.53
C THR A 788 -49.89 50.65 -3.66
N GLY A 789 -49.15 51.51 -4.39
CA GLY A 789 -48.33 51.13 -5.55
C GLY A 789 -49.13 51.02 -6.83
N SER A 790 -48.43 50.79 -7.93
CA SER A 790 -48.94 50.60 -9.28
C SER A 790 -49.13 49.12 -9.61
N SER A 791 -50.13 48.76 -10.39
CA SER A 791 -50.36 47.37 -10.76
C SER A 791 -49.26 46.85 -11.73
N ILE A 792 -48.60 45.76 -11.36
CA ILE A 792 -47.59 45.07 -12.19
C ILE A 792 -48.13 43.70 -12.69
N SER A 793 -49.16 43.18 -11.99
CA SER A 793 -49.82 41.93 -12.36
C SER A 793 -51.26 41.92 -11.93
N LYS A 794 -52.13 41.30 -12.71
CA LYS A 794 -53.54 41.04 -12.31
C LYS A 794 -53.70 39.81 -11.41
N LYS A 795 -52.63 38.99 -11.32
CA LYS A 795 -52.59 37.75 -10.51
C LYS A 795 -51.99 38.03 -9.13
N LYS A 796 -52.30 37.19 -8.17
CA LYS A 796 -51.68 37.25 -6.84
C LYS A 796 -50.19 36.93 -6.93
N VAL A 797 -49.37 37.80 -6.36
CA VAL A 797 -47.91 37.57 -6.25
C VAL A 797 -47.66 36.73 -4.98
N LEU A 798 -46.86 35.65 -5.15
CA LEU A 798 -46.55 34.69 -4.11
C LEU A 798 -45.14 34.88 -3.54
N ASP A 799 -44.16 35.16 -4.39
CA ASP A 799 -42.79 35.45 -4.01
C ASP A 799 -42.15 36.44 -4.97
N VAL A 800 -41.08 37.09 -4.54
CA VAL A 800 -40.32 38.04 -5.33
C VAL A 800 -38.83 37.81 -5.04
N PHE A 801 -38.02 37.84 -6.06
CA PHE A 801 -36.57 37.56 -5.96
C PHE A 801 -35.77 38.51 -6.90
N GLU A 802 -34.52 38.73 -6.57
CA GLU A 802 -33.56 39.38 -7.40
C GLU A 802 -32.95 38.42 -8.41
N VAL A 803 -32.93 38.77 -9.67
CA VAL A 803 -32.30 37.96 -10.73
C VAL A 803 -30.79 37.97 -10.50
N LYS A 804 -30.20 36.84 -10.22
CA LYS A 804 -28.77 36.70 -9.96
C LYS A 804 -27.97 36.68 -11.26
N GLU A 805 -26.96 37.49 -11.35
CA GLU A 805 -25.91 37.46 -12.36
C GLU A 805 -24.73 36.64 -11.84
N LEU A 806 -23.83 36.18 -12.73
CA LEU A 806 -22.66 35.44 -12.32
C LEU A 806 -21.73 36.36 -11.51
N ILE A 807 -21.44 35.97 -10.29
CA ILE A 807 -20.41 36.59 -9.48
C ILE A 807 -19.09 35.89 -9.80
N SER A 808 -18.16 36.61 -10.41
CA SER A 808 -16.86 36.10 -10.79
C SER A 808 -15.96 35.86 -9.53
N LYS A 809 -14.96 35.04 -9.70
CA LYS A 809 -13.98 34.83 -8.65
C LYS A 809 -13.23 36.10 -8.27
N GLU A 810 -12.87 36.89 -9.26
CA GLU A 810 -12.22 38.21 -9.06
C GLU A 810 -13.10 39.15 -8.22
N GLU A 811 -14.42 39.17 -8.46
CA GLU A 811 -15.37 39.96 -7.65
C GLU A 811 -15.47 39.47 -6.22
N LEU A 812 -15.37 38.15 -5.99
CA LEU A 812 -15.36 37.57 -4.63
C LEU A 812 -14.05 37.93 -3.91
N GLU A 813 -12.91 37.85 -4.58
CA GLU A 813 -11.59 38.21 -4.03
C GLU A 813 -11.49 39.70 -3.70
N VAL A 814 -12.00 40.60 -4.56
CA VAL A 814 -12.03 42.06 -4.31
C VAL A 814 -12.88 42.40 -3.07
N LEU A 815 -13.98 41.68 -2.84
CA LEU A 815 -14.78 41.83 -1.64
C LEU A 815 -14.02 41.43 -0.36
N GLU A 816 -12.99 40.60 -0.49
CA GLU A 816 -12.12 40.17 0.62
C GLU A 816 -10.93 41.15 0.82
N GLU A 817 -10.30 41.66 -0.23
CA GLU A 817 -9.08 42.51 -0.17
C GLU A 817 -9.34 43.94 0.36
N GLU A 818 -10.53 44.51 0.19
CA GLU A 818 -10.85 45.84 0.73
C GLU A 818 -10.71 45.96 2.28
N GLU A 819 -10.52 44.89 3.00
CA GLU A 819 -10.29 44.86 4.45
C GLU A 819 -8.83 45.02 4.90
N GLU A 820 -7.83 44.61 4.10
CA GLU A 820 -6.42 44.73 4.51
C GLU A 820 -5.91 46.17 4.54
N VAL A 821 -6.59 47.09 3.83
CA VAL A 821 -6.14 48.48 3.69
C VAL A 821 -6.68 49.38 4.84
N GLU A 822 -7.78 49.04 5.50
CA GLU A 822 -8.36 49.87 6.58
C GLU A 822 -7.84 49.55 7.99
N SER A 823 -7.07 48.50 8.22
CA SER A 823 -6.68 48.08 9.55
C SER A 823 -5.28 48.53 10.02
N ILE A 824 -4.55 49.33 9.22
CA ILE A 824 -3.27 49.90 9.67
C ILE A 824 -3.58 51.23 10.36
N PRO A 825 -3.40 51.36 11.67
CA PRO A 825 -3.52 52.67 12.31
C PRO A 825 -2.40 53.54 11.78
N LYS A 826 -2.75 54.63 11.11
CA LYS A 826 -1.80 55.71 10.71
C LYS A 826 -1.16 56.25 11.98
N LYS A 827 0.03 55.74 12.34
CA LYS A 827 0.93 56.44 13.22
C LYS A 827 1.49 57.59 12.41
N ASP A 828 1.22 58.80 12.83
CA ASP A 828 1.93 60.00 12.33
C ASP A 828 3.42 59.84 12.68
N VAL A 829 4.16 59.31 11.73
CA VAL A 829 5.63 59.23 11.81
C VAL A 829 6.15 60.58 11.30
N SER A 830 6.82 61.34 12.19
CA SER A 830 7.39 62.60 11.81
C SER A 830 8.48 62.40 10.74
N LEU A 831 8.60 63.34 9.81
CA LEU A 831 9.61 63.31 8.72
C LEU A 831 11.05 63.11 9.24
N LYS A 832 11.34 63.42 10.49
CA LYS A 832 12.64 63.21 11.16
C LYS A 832 12.94 61.74 11.50
N GLU A 833 11.92 60.90 11.69
CA GLU A 833 12.12 59.44 11.96
C GLU A 833 12.31 58.64 10.70
N ILE A 834 11.99 59.21 9.53
CA ILE A 834 12.20 58.57 8.21
C ILE A 834 13.64 58.80 7.75
N ASP A 835 14.22 59.99 7.97
CA ASP A 835 15.62 60.29 7.61
C ASP A 835 16.68 59.47 8.40
N ASP A 836 16.39 59.13 9.63
CA ASP A 836 17.29 58.28 10.47
C ASP A 836 17.25 56.77 10.11
N LYS A 837 16.40 56.33 9.21
CA LYS A 837 16.26 54.94 8.74
C LYS A 837 16.60 54.68 7.29
N ILE A 838 16.98 55.71 6.54
CA ILE A 838 17.43 55.56 5.15
C ILE A 838 18.94 55.24 5.20
N MET A 839 19.29 54.00 5.04
CA MET A 839 20.65 53.56 4.75
C MET A 839 21.02 53.99 3.33
N THR A 840 22.08 54.71 3.17
CA THR A 840 22.62 55.10 1.85
C THR A 840 23.40 53.92 1.26
N ILE A 841 23.60 53.94 -0.07
CA ILE A 841 24.38 52.88 -0.77
C ILE A 841 25.81 52.80 -0.21
N ASP A 842 26.33 53.85 0.35
CA ASP A 842 27.68 53.89 0.96
C ASP A 842 27.73 53.14 2.31
N ASP A 843 26.64 53.12 3.08
CA ASP A 843 26.52 52.36 4.32
C ASP A 843 26.41 50.82 4.03
N PHE A 844 26.00 50.46 2.81
CA PHE A 844 25.92 49.05 2.38
C PHE A 844 27.28 48.53 1.86
N LEU A 845 28.18 49.43 1.43
CA LEU A 845 29.49 49.05 0.91
C LEU A 845 30.54 48.90 1.97
N ASP A 846 30.36 49.49 3.16
CA ASP A 846 31.30 49.39 4.30
C ASP A 846 31.17 48.05 5.08
N ASP A 847 30.06 47.33 4.94
CA ASP A 847 29.87 45.99 5.56
C ASP A 847 30.37 44.82 4.68
N PHE A 848 30.82 45.05 3.45
CA PHE A 848 31.44 44.05 2.59
C PHE A 848 32.95 44.11 2.62
N ASN A 849 33.55 43.78 3.75
CA ASN A 849 34.99 43.49 3.81
C ASN A 849 35.27 42.12 3.17
N MET A 850 35.87 42.17 1.98
CA MET A 850 36.48 41.03 1.31
C MET A 850 37.77 40.63 2.00
N GLU A 851 37.69 39.82 3.05
CA GLU A 851 38.79 38.95 3.50
C GLU A 851 38.16 37.69 4.10
N ASN A 852 37.98 36.71 3.23
CA ASN A 852 38.02 35.26 3.50
C ASN A 852 37.42 34.50 2.33
N TRP A 853 38.29 34.29 1.34
CA TRP A 853 38.18 33.17 0.40
C TRP A 853 39.43 32.35 0.58
#